data_0cdd45b9f56f89233c45011736c96fce
#
_entry.id   0cdd45b9f56f89233c45011736c96fce
#
_cell.length_a   1.000
_cell.length_b   1.000
_cell.length_c   1.000
_cell.angle_alpha   90.00
_cell.angle_beta   90.00
_cell.angle_gamma   90.00
#
_symmetry.space_group_name_H-M   'P 1'
#
loop_
_entity.id
_entity.type
_entity.pdbx_description
1 polymer ?
#
loop_
_entity_poly.entity_id
_entity_poly.type
_entity_poly.pdbx_seq_one_letter_code
_entity_poly.pdbx_strand_id
1 'polypeptide(L)'
;MARSKIPHRTIGGALSPIILWGLLAGLAALLFAWRVGMQQPASVPGDLRHVILFYSSLPRAVVAVLAGAVLGLSGLLLQHVLRNPLAEPSTLGISGGAQLAMTLASLYAPLLMERSQGLVAFAGGTAAVLLVLALTWRRGLEPVSVVLAGMMVALTASSVSAALILANGDYLFSLFIWGGGSLVQQDWRPAIALTIRLAAGAAAALMLLRPLTILGLDDASARGLGVARHTSRFLIIALAVWMATTVAAQIGVIGFVGLAAPALATLSGARTLRRKLIAAPLIGAVLLWLTDGLVQLAAGSGGERIPTGAGTALLGGPLLLWLLPRLRMFEWPHLGSNGAAPRKARRPWLIIFVLLALTFAAAALALVVGRGPAGWSIAGCDLLADLVSWRAPRVGVAAAAGAMLAAAGVVIQRVTGNPLASPEVLGVGTGAGAGLTAVLTVSATTGLGWQLAGSAAGSLAALAAMLAIAAKAKFGADRLLLAGIAMSALCSALITATIAMGNTQSYVLLRWLSGSTGQATALDAAVALACLLPLTLPLFLAARWLDILPLGADSARGLGVPVAGGRLMLVVVSALLTALAALIVGPLSFVGLIAPHLARLLGFWRARIHLAGAMLLGALLMTISDWLSRMAAFPYELPVGLFASLLGGPYLVYLLAKGVPRQG
;
A
#
# COMPACT_ATOMS: atom_id res chain seq x y z
N MET A 1 -23.97 22.58 -22.90
CA MET A 1 -24.43 22.73 -21.50
C MET A 1 -25.69 21.88 -21.30
N ALA A 2 -25.53 20.65 -20.77
CA ALA A 2 -26.65 19.84 -20.31
C ALA A 2 -26.15 19.16 -19.01
N ARG A 3 -26.52 19.73 -17.87
CA ARG A 3 -26.32 19.12 -16.55
C ARG A 3 -27.22 17.90 -16.45
N SER A 4 -26.70 16.70 -16.69
CA SER A 4 -27.40 15.48 -16.32
C SER A 4 -27.52 15.43 -14.81
N LYS A 5 -28.71 15.73 -14.28
CA LYS A 5 -29.10 15.47 -12.90
C LYS A 5 -29.18 13.97 -12.70
N ILE A 6 -28.06 13.34 -12.34
CA ILE A 6 -28.08 11.98 -11.79
C ILE A 6 -28.59 12.14 -10.36
N PRO A 7 -29.69 11.48 -9.95
CA PRO A 7 -30.23 11.58 -8.61
C PRO A 7 -29.22 11.01 -7.62
N HIS A 8 -28.82 11.84 -6.66
CA HIS A 8 -28.02 11.39 -5.50
C HIS A 8 -28.89 10.43 -4.68
N ARG A 9 -28.71 9.12 -4.85
CA ARG A 9 -29.19 8.15 -3.88
C ARG A 9 -28.40 8.34 -2.59
N THR A 10 -28.98 9.05 -1.64
CA THR A 10 -28.55 9.03 -0.23
C THR A 10 -28.74 7.61 0.31
N ILE A 11 -27.88 7.19 1.23
CA ILE A 11 -28.10 5.97 2.02
C ILE A 11 -29.37 6.25 2.83
N GLY A 12 -30.51 5.74 2.42
CA GLY A 12 -31.74 5.95 3.16
C GLY A 12 -32.96 6.17 2.27
N GLY A 13 -33.47 5.10 1.72
CA GLY A 13 -34.87 5.04 1.30
C GLY A 13 -35.85 4.85 2.47
N ALA A 14 -35.37 4.48 3.68
CA ALA A 14 -36.25 4.14 4.81
C ALA A 14 -35.83 4.70 6.18
N LEU A 15 -34.53 4.99 6.43
CA LEU A 15 -34.04 5.47 7.74
C LEU A 15 -33.25 6.76 7.58
N SER A 16 -33.42 7.74 8.48
CA SER A 16 -32.54 8.90 8.50
C SER A 16 -31.11 8.47 8.84
N PRO A 17 -30.07 9.11 8.27
CA PRO A 17 -28.67 8.75 8.56
C PRO A 17 -28.33 8.77 10.05
N ILE A 18 -28.97 9.64 10.83
CA ILE A 18 -28.77 9.73 12.27
C ILE A 18 -29.28 8.45 12.95
N ILE A 19 -30.44 7.95 12.56
CA ILE A 19 -31.01 6.69 13.10
C ILE A 19 -30.09 5.52 12.75
N LEU A 20 -29.60 5.44 11.50
CA LEU A 20 -28.68 4.37 11.09
C LEU A 20 -27.40 4.35 11.95
N TRP A 21 -26.75 5.49 12.13
CA TRP A 21 -25.53 5.56 12.95
C TRP A 21 -25.82 5.37 14.43
N GLY A 22 -26.98 5.79 14.92
CA GLY A 22 -27.45 5.49 16.27
C GLY A 22 -27.66 4.01 16.50
N LEU A 23 -28.28 3.30 15.55
CA LEU A 23 -28.44 1.84 15.62
C LEU A 23 -27.12 1.09 15.60
N LEU A 24 -26.16 1.51 14.75
CA LEU A 24 -24.84 0.91 14.70
C LEU A 24 -24.04 1.17 16.00
N ALA A 25 -24.15 2.35 16.59
CA ALA A 25 -23.58 2.65 17.90
C ALA A 25 -24.23 1.81 19.00
N GLY A 26 -25.57 1.65 18.96
CA GLY A 26 -26.30 0.77 19.86
C GLY A 26 -25.86 -0.69 19.73
N LEU A 27 -25.65 -1.17 18.51
CA LEU A 27 -25.12 -2.52 18.26
C LEU A 27 -23.70 -2.68 18.84
N ALA A 28 -22.83 -1.69 18.66
CA ALA A 28 -21.49 -1.73 19.25
C ALA A 28 -21.54 -1.76 20.78
N ALA A 29 -22.44 -0.99 21.40
CA ALA A 29 -22.69 -1.00 22.84
C ALA A 29 -23.24 -2.36 23.33
N LEU A 30 -24.15 -2.98 22.58
CA LEU A 30 -24.67 -4.31 22.89
C LEU A 30 -23.56 -5.38 22.80
N LEU A 31 -22.73 -5.35 21.76
CA LEU A 31 -21.58 -6.25 21.63
C LEU A 31 -20.60 -6.08 22.81
N PHE A 32 -20.35 -4.83 23.21
CA PHE A 32 -19.52 -4.55 24.39
C PHE A 32 -20.13 -5.12 25.67
N ALA A 33 -21.42 -4.86 25.92
CA ALA A 33 -22.12 -5.35 27.11
C ALA A 33 -22.16 -6.89 27.15
N TRP A 34 -22.45 -7.53 26.01
CA TRP A 34 -22.41 -8.98 25.87
C TRP A 34 -21.01 -9.54 26.18
N ARG A 35 -19.95 -8.92 25.65
CA ARG A 35 -18.57 -9.34 25.90
C ARG A 35 -18.18 -9.22 27.37
N VAL A 36 -18.53 -8.11 28.01
CA VAL A 36 -18.31 -7.91 29.45
C VAL A 36 -19.01 -9.01 30.26
N GLY A 37 -20.25 -9.36 29.89
CA GLY A 37 -21.00 -10.47 30.53
C GLY A 37 -20.31 -11.83 30.35
N MET A 38 -19.79 -12.11 29.15
CA MET A 38 -19.08 -13.37 28.86
C MET A 38 -17.70 -13.49 29.54
N GLN A 39 -17.00 -12.37 29.71
CA GLN A 39 -15.69 -12.34 30.37
C GLN A 39 -15.77 -12.43 31.90
N GLN A 40 -16.98 -12.37 32.46
CA GLN A 40 -17.24 -12.36 33.90
C GLN A 40 -18.06 -13.57 34.35
N PRO A 41 -17.57 -14.83 34.16
CA PRO A 41 -18.32 -15.98 34.68
C PRO A 41 -18.43 -15.90 36.21
N ALA A 42 -19.49 -16.52 36.76
CA ALA A 42 -19.78 -16.46 38.20
C ALA A 42 -18.62 -17.01 39.08
N SER A 43 -17.74 -17.81 38.50
CA SER A 43 -16.56 -18.39 39.17
C SER A 43 -15.42 -17.41 39.44
N VAL A 44 -15.40 -16.21 38.81
CA VAL A 44 -14.33 -15.23 39.00
C VAL A 44 -14.62 -14.38 40.24
N PRO A 45 -13.69 -14.18 41.16
CA PRO A 45 -13.83 -13.29 42.33
C PRO A 45 -14.24 -11.87 41.93
N GLY A 46 -15.11 -11.24 42.75
CA GLY A 46 -15.66 -9.91 42.45
C GLY A 46 -14.58 -8.82 42.22
N ASP A 47 -13.50 -8.86 43.01
CA ASP A 47 -12.38 -7.92 42.88
C ASP A 47 -11.68 -8.03 41.50
N LEU A 48 -11.48 -9.25 41.01
CA LEU A 48 -10.85 -9.49 39.71
C LEU A 48 -11.76 -9.02 38.56
N ARG A 49 -13.09 -9.20 38.69
CA ARG A 49 -14.06 -8.67 37.72
C ARG A 49 -13.99 -7.16 37.61
N HIS A 50 -13.88 -6.49 38.75
CA HIS A 50 -13.77 -5.03 38.80
C HIS A 50 -12.48 -4.55 38.11
N VAL A 51 -11.36 -5.23 38.36
CA VAL A 51 -10.06 -4.93 37.72
C VAL A 51 -10.14 -5.13 36.20
N ILE A 52 -10.66 -6.25 35.73
CA ILE A 52 -10.81 -6.52 34.28
C ILE A 52 -11.71 -5.47 33.61
N LEU A 53 -12.83 -5.11 34.24
CA LEU A 53 -13.75 -4.12 33.70
C LEU A 53 -13.09 -2.73 33.61
N PHE A 54 -12.52 -2.24 34.72
CA PHE A 54 -12.04 -0.85 34.80
C PHE A 54 -10.66 -0.64 34.20
N TYR A 55 -9.80 -1.65 34.12
CA TYR A 55 -8.43 -1.50 33.62
C TYR A 55 -8.20 -2.16 32.26
N SER A 56 -9.15 -2.98 31.75
CA SER A 56 -9.02 -3.58 30.43
C SER A 56 -10.22 -3.26 29.53
N SER A 57 -11.43 -3.67 29.90
CA SER A 57 -12.59 -3.62 29.00
C SER A 57 -13.07 -2.19 28.72
N LEU A 58 -13.22 -1.36 29.74
CA LEU A 58 -13.63 0.05 29.59
C LEU A 58 -12.60 0.90 28.87
N PRO A 59 -11.29 0.88 29.25
CA PRO A 59 -10.27 1.61 28.51
C PRO A 59 -10.23 1.20 27.04
N ARG A 60 -10.34 -0.09 26.70
CA ARG A 60 -10.41 -0.59 25.33
C ARG A 60 -11.54 0.05 24.54
N ALA A 61 -12.76 0.06 25.07
CA ALA A 61 -13.92 0.64 24.41
C ALA A 61 -13.76 2.15 24.19
N VAL A 62 -13.29 2.86 25.22
CA VAL A 62 -13.05 4.31 25.13
C VAL A 62 -11.96 4.63 24.12
N VAL A 63 -10.86 3.87 24.11
CA VAL A 63 -9.77 4.03 23.12
C VAL A 63 -10.26 3.73 21.71
N ALA A 64 -11.13 2.71 21.50
CA ALA A 64 -11.74 2.44 20.20
C ALA A 64 -12.53 3.66 19.68
N VAL A 65 -13.39 4.23 20.52
CA VAL A 65 -14.18 5.42 20.17
C VAL A 65 -13.30 6.62 19.85
N LEU A 66 -12.34 6.92 20.74
CA LEU A 66 -11.46 8.08 20.58
C LEU A 66 -10.52 7.93 19.38
N ALA A 67 -9.87 6.78 19.22
CA ALA A 67 -8.99 6.52 18.09
C ALA A 67 -9.73 6.58 16.75
N GLY A 68 -10.92 6.00 16.70
CA GLY A 68 -11.80 6.09 15.53
C GLY A 68 -12.18 7.53 15.19
N ALA A 69 -12.50 8.35 16.20
CA ALA A 69 -12.78 9.78 16.03
C ALA A 69 -11.56 10.56 15.53
N VAL A 70 -10.39 10.31 16.11
CA VAL A 70 -9.12 10.95 15.70
C VAL A 70 -8.78 10.60 14.25
N LEU A 71 -8.88 9.32 13.87
CA LEU A 71 -8.61 8.88 12.50
C LEU A 71 -9.63 9.44 11.51
N GLY A 72 -10.92 9.47 11.88
CA GLY A 72 -11.97 10.07 11.05
C GLY A 72 -11.73 11.56 10.78
N LEU A 73 -11.29 12.32 11.79
CA LEU A 73 -10.95 13.74 11.65
C LEU A 73 -9.67 13.92 10.83
N SER A 74 -8.62 13.18 11.14
CA SER A 74 -7.35 13.21 10.42
C SER A 74 -7.53 12.86 8.94
N GLY A 75 -8.28 11.80 8.65
CA GLY A 75 -8.61 11.39 7.28
C GLY A 75 -9.39 12.47 6.52
N LEU A 76 -10.37 13.11 7.15
CA LEU A 76 -11.11 14.23 6.54
C LEU A 76 -10.18 15.39 6.17
N LEU A 77 -9.29 15.78 7.07
CA LEU A 77 -8.33 16.86 6.82
C LEU A 77 -7.41 16.53 5.64
N LEU A 78 -6.86 15.31 5.60
CA LEU A 78 -5.99 14.87 4.52
C LEU A 78 -6.72 14.79 3.18
N GLN A 79 -7.91 14.16 3.13
CA GLN A 79 -8.72 14.08 1.91
C GLN A 79 -9.05 15.46 1.35
N HIS A 80 -9.34 16.39 2.24
CA HIS A 80 -9.71 17.76 1.84
C HIS A 80 -8.52 18.54 1.28
N VAL A 81 -7.35 18.50 1.96
CA VAL A 81 -6.14 19.23 1.55
C VAL A 81 -5.48 18.60 0.32
N LEU A 82 -5.43 17.28 0.27
CA LEU A 82 -4.85 16.53 -0.84
C LEU A 82 -5.84 16.35 -2.00
N ARG A 83 -7.09 16.81 -1.85
CA ARG A 83 -8.16 16.66 -2.84
C ARG A 83 -8.26 15.24 -3.39
N ASN A 84 -7.95 14.27 -2.55
CA ASN A 84 -7.95 12.87 -2.91
C ASN A 84 -8.82 12.09 -1.91
N PRO A 85 -9.95 11.51 -2.32
CA PRO A 85 -10.83 10.76 -1.42
C PRO A 85 -10.20 9.47 -0.89
N LEU A 86 -9.08 9.03 -1.44
CA LEU A 86 -8.31 7.87 -0.99
C LEU A 86 -7.14 8.25 -0.07
N ALA A 87 -6.95 9.53 0.22
CA ALA A 87 -5.91 9.96 1.14
C ALA A 87 -6.26 9.56 2.57
N GLU A 88 -5.35 8.86 3.21
CA GLU A 88 -5.41 8.49 4.62
C GLU A 88 -4.03 8.63 5.27
N PRO A 89 -3.95 8.64 6.61
CA PRO A 89 -2.68 8.81 7.31
C PRO A 89 -1.61 7.76 6.96
N SER A 90 -2.00 6.52 6.70
CA SER A 90 -1.08 5.44 6.33
C SER A 90 -0.35 5.71 5.01
N THR A 91 -1.01 6.40 4.06
CA THR A 91 -0.42 6.73 2.75
C THR A 91 0.70 7.78 2.83
N LEU A 92 0.85 8.48 3.96
CA LEU A 92 1.93 9.45 4.18
C LEU A 92 3.20 8.87 4.82
N GLY A 93 3.27 7.55 4.99
CA GLY A 93 4.45 6.88 5.52
C GLY A 93 4.52 6.79 7.04
N ILE A 94 3.49 7.22 7.77
CA ILE A 94 3.45 7.21 9.24
C ILE A 94 3.73 5.79 9.77
N SER A 95 3.00 4.82 9.25
CA SER A 95 3.08 3.42 9.71
C SER A 95 4.44 2.80 9.48
N GLY A 96 4.99 2.95 8.26
CA GLY A 96 6.31 2.43 7.92
C GLY A 96 7.41 3.10 8.74
N GLY A 97 7.34 4.43 8.93
CA GLY A 97 8.30 5.16 9.74
C GLY A 97 8.26 4.79 11.21
N ALA A 98 7.08 4.62 11.79
CA ALA A 98 6.91 4.17 13.17
C ALA A 98 7.47 2.75 13.36
N GLN A 99 7.13 1.82 12.47
CA GLN A 99 7.61 0.45 12.50
C GLN A 99 9.14 0.38 12.37
N LEU A 100 9.72 1.13 11.42
CA LEU A 100 11.18 1.17 11.24
C LEU A 100 11.89 1.73 12.49
N ALA A 101 11.39 2.82 13.06
CA ALA A 101 11.97 3.39 14.27
C ALA A 101 11.94 2.41 15.45
N MET A 102 10.82 1.70 15.63
CA MET A 102 10.68 0.68 16.67
C MET A 102 11.62 -0.50 16.42
N THR A 103 11.74 -0.96 15.18
CA THR A 103 12.67 -2.04 14.82
C THR A 103 14.12 -1.65 15.11
N LEU A 104 14.53 -0.44 14.72
CA LEU A 104 15.87 0.07 15.02
C LEU A 104 16.11 0.28 16.53
N ALA A 105 15.12 0.83 17.24
CA ALA A 105 15.24 1.02 18.68
C ALA A 105 15.31 -0.30 19.45
N SER A 106 14.56 -1.32 19.03
CA SER A 106 14.64 -2.66 19.64
C SER A 106 16.01 -3.29 19.47
N LEU A 107 16.69 -3.05 18.33
CA LEU A 107 18.02 -3.60 18.06
C LEU A 107 19.14 -2.83 18.74
N TYR A 108 19.08 -1.49 18.72
CA TYR A 108 20.21 -0.64 19.09
C TYR A 108 19.99 0.16 20.37
N ALA A 109 18.76 0.27 20.85
CA ALA A 109 18.39 1.03 22.04
C ALA A 109 17.23 0.37 22.83
N PRO A 110 17.35 -0.89 23.28
CA PRO A 110 16.26 -1.64 23.91
C PRO A 110 15.71 -0.94 25.17
N LEU A 111 16.55 -0.26 25.95
CA LEU A 111 16.11 0.53 27.11
C LEU A 111 15.13 1.65 26.73
N LEU A 112 15.24 2.21 25.53
CA LEU A 112 14.31 3.24 25.05
C LEU A 112 12.96 2.61 24.72
N MET A 113 12.96 1.39 24.19
CA MET A 113 11.72 0.64 23.91
C MET A 113 10.98 0.28 25.19
N GLU A 114 11.67 -0.19 26.22
CA GLU A 114 11.08 -0.52 27.53
C GLU A 114 10.46 0.70 28.21
N ARG A 115 11.14 1.86 28.12
CA ARG A 115 10.66 3.10 28.76
C ARG A 115 9.52 3.75 28.02
N SER A 116 9.51 3.72 26.68
CA SER A 116 8.55 4.48 25.92
C SER A 116 8.42 4.05 24.44
N GLN A 117 7.88 2.85 24.22
CA GLN A 117 7.54 2.36 22.89
C GLN A 117 6.70 3.37 22.06
N GLY A 118 5.71 3.99 22.70
CA GLY A 118 4.85 4.98 22.05
C GLY A 118 5.59 6.23 21.56
N LEU A 119 6.60 6.72 22.31
CA LEU A 119 7.42 7.87 21.88
C LEU A 119 8.31 7.51 20.68
N VAL A 120 8.88 6.32 20.66
CA VAL A 120 9.68 5.83 19.53
C VAL A 120 8.83 5.74 18.28
N ALA A 121 7.64 5.13 18.37
CA ALA A 121 6.71 5.04 17.24
C ALA A 121 6.24 6.43 16.76
N PHE A 122 5.94 7.33 17.70
CA PHE A 122 5.59 8.72 17.39
C PHE A 122 6.73 9.46 16.67
N ALA A 123 7.94 9.36 17.19
CA ALA A 123 9.12 9.99 16.60
C ALA A 123 9.39 9.46 15.16
N GLY A 124 9.33 8.13 14.99
CA GLY A 124 9.53 7.50 13.68
C GLY A 124 8.48 7.88 12.65
N GLY A 125 7.20 7.85 13.01
CA GLY A 125 6.11 8.27 12.14
C GLY A 125 6.19 9.75 11.78
N THR A 126 6.52 10.61 12.75
CA THR A 126 6.72 12.04 12.52
C THR A 126 7.93 12.31 11.62
N ALA A 127 9.05 11.63 11.84
CA ALA A 127 10.25 11.76 11.02
C ALA A 127 9.99 11.37 9.56
N ALA A 128 9.26 10.28 9.33
CA ALA A 128 8.87 9.87 7.98
C ALA A 128 8.05 10.95 7.26
N VAL A 129 7.07 11.54 7.93
CA VAL A 129 6.27 12.61 7.33
C VAL A 129 7.06 13.90 7.15
N LEU A 130 7.91 14.26 8.09
CA LEU A 130 8.81 15.42 7.92
C LEU A 130 9.71 15.24 6.69
N LEU A 131 10.21 14.02 6.46
CA LEU A 131 10.94 13.67 5.24
C LEU A 131 10.06 13.88 4.00
N VAL A 132 8.83 13.38 3.99
CA VAL A 132 7.87 13.58 2.88
C VAL A 132 7.62 15.06 2.61
N LEU A 133 7.38 15.85 3.66
CA LEU A 133 7.15 17.28 3.53
C LEU A 133 8.39 18.03 3.03
N ALA A 134 9.59 17.67 3.52
CA ALA A 134 10.85 18.25 3.06
C ALA A 134 11.09 17.98 1.57
N LEU A 135 10.86 16.73 1.12
CA LEU A 135 11.00 16.32 -0.28
C LEU A 135 10.05 17.05 -1.23
N THR A 136 8.85 17.34 -0.76
CA THR A 136 7.79 17.95 -1.57
C THR A 136 7.69 19.47 -1.38
N TRP A 137 8.49 20.03 -0.48
CA TRP A 137 8.46 21.46 -0.13
C TRP A 137 8.66 22.37 -1.35
N ARG A 138 9.67 22.07 -2.17
CA ARG A 138 9.99 22.85 -3.38
C ARG A 138 8.87 22.79 -4.45
N ARG A 139 8.00 21.78 -4.40
CA ARG A 139 6.84 21.63 -5.30
C ARG A 139 5.55 22.25 -4.73
N GLY A 140 5.65 22.96 -3.64
CA GLY A 140 4.49 23.61 -3.04
C GLY A 140 3.53 22.66 -2.34
N LEU A 141 4.03 21.53 -1.85
CA LEU A 141 3.21 20.49 -1.23
C LEU A 141 2.05 20.07 -2.17
N GLU A 142 2.37 19.92 -3.45
CA GLU A 142 1.39 19.47 -4.44
C GLU A 142 0.82 18.11 -4.04
N PRO A 143 -0.51 17.93 -4.03
CA PRO A 143 -1.17 16.72 -3.50
C PRO A 143 -0.61 15.41 -4.05
N VAL A 144 -0.42 15.32 -5.37
CA VAL A 144 0.12 14.12 -6.03
C VAL A 144 1.53 13.82 -5.58
N SER A 145 2.38 14.84 -5.49
CA SER A 145 3.78 14.71 -5.05
C SER A 145 3.87 14.27 -3.59
N VAL A 146 3.00 14.78 -2.71
CA VAL A 146 2.97 14.42 -1.28
C VAL A 146 2.54 12.96 -1.10
N VAL A 147 1.48 12.52 -1.77
CA VAL A 147 1.02 11.11 -1.69
C VAL A 147 2.08 10.16 -2.23
N LEU A 148 2.69 10.51 -3.36
CA LEU A 148 3.74 9.68 -3.96
C LEU A 148 4.96 9.57 -3.03
N ALA A 149 5.48 10.69 -2.52
CA ALA A 149 6.60 10.68 -1.58
C ALA A 149 6.26 9.89 -0.32
N GLY A 150 5.03 10.02 0.18
CA GLY A 150 4.53 9.26 1.33
C GLY A 150 4.54 7.75 1.10
N MET A 151 4.00 7.31 -0.03
CA MET A 151 4.03 5.89 -0.40
C MET A 151 5.46 5.36 -0.54
N MET A 152 6.38 6.15 -1.13
CA MET A 152 7.78 5.76 -1.27
C MET A 152 8.47 5.59 0.08
N VAL A 153 8.31 6.57 0.98
CA VAL A 153 8.87 6.50 2.33
C VAL A 153 8.27 5.33 3.09
N ALA A 154 6.95 5.12 3.00
CA ALA A 154 6.26 3.99 3.64
C ALA A 154 6.82 2.65 3.20
N LEU A 155 6.87 2.41 1.90
CA LEU A 155 7.31 1.14 1.33
C LEU A 155 8.80 0.88 1.59
N THR A 156 9.66 1.90 1.49
CA THR A 156 11.09 1.77 1.79
C THR A 156 11.28 1.45 3.28
N ALA A 157 10.63 2.19 4.17
CA ALA A 157 10.72 1.96 5.62
C ALA A 157 10.19 0.57 6.01
N SER A 158 9.06 0.15 5.46
CA SER A 158 8.49 -1.18 5.71
C SER A 158 9.38 -2.31 5.17
N SER A 159 10.01 -2.13 4.00
CA SER A 159 10.93 -3.13 3.44
C SER A 159 12.19 -3.27 4.30
N VAL A 160 12.77 -2.16 4.76
CA VAL A 160 13.93 -2.18 5.68
C VAL A 160 13.54 -2.83 7.00
N SER A 161 12.38 -2.47 7.57
CA SER A 161 11.89 -3.04 8.81
C SER A 161 11.66 -4.56 8.68
N ALA A 162 11.01 -5.02 7.62
CA ALA A 162 10.79 -6.44 7.36
C ALA A 162 12.10 -7.21 7.21
N ALA A 163 13.09 -6.63 6.52
CA ALA A 163 14.40 -7.25 6.37
C ALA A 163 15.14 -7.38 7.72
N LEU A 164 15.10 -6.34 8.56
CA LEU A 164 15.70 -6.38 9.90
C LEU A 164 15.00 -7.40 10.81
N ILE A 165 13.67 -7.48 10.74
CA ILE A 165 12.89 -8.47 11.51
C ILE A 165 13.26 -9.89 11.07
N LEU A 166 13.33 -10.16 9.77
CA LEU A 166 13.71 -11.49 9.26
C LEU A 166 15.16 -11.86 9.58
N ALA A 167 16.07 -10.88 9.57
CA ALA A 167 17.47 -11.12 9.88
C ALA A 167 17.71 -11.40 11.38
N ASN A 168 16.85 -10.92 12.27
CA ASN A 168 16.99 -11.05 13.74
C ASN A 168 15.98 -12.02 14.37
N GLY A 169 15.20 -12.74 13.54
CA GLY A 169 14.36 -13.86 13.97
C GLY A 169 13.27 -13.51 14.97
N ASP A 170 13.05 -14.42 15.93
CA ASP A 170 11.91 -14.38 16.84
C ASP A 170 11.87 -13.15 17.77
N TYR A 171 13.02 -12.57 18.05
CA TYR A 171 13.12 -11.42 18.97
C TYR A 171 12.32 -10.19 18.50
N LEU A 172 12.24 -9.98 17.21
CA LEU A 172 11.54 -8.81 16.63
C LEU A 172 10.15 -9.13 16.06
N PHE A 173 9.71 -10.39 16.11
CA PHE A 173 8.43 -10.80 15.53
C PHE A 173 7.23 -10.09 16.17
N SER A 174 7.31 -9.79 17.47
CA SER A 174 6.29 -9.03 18.20
C SER A 174 6.01 -7.65 17.60
N LEU A 175 7.00 -7.01 16.96
CA LEU A 175 6.84 -5.73 16.29
C LEU A 175 5.98 -5.84 15.01
N PHE A 176 5.98 -7.00 14.40
CA PHE A 176 5.11 -7.25 13.25
C PHE A 176 3.65 -7.36 13.69
N ILE A 177 3.40 -8.02 14.82
CA ILE A 177 2.06 -8.11 15.44
C ILE A 177 1.56 -6.72 15.83
N TRP A 178 2.45 -5.88 16.42
CA TRP A 178 2.12 -4.49 16.72
C TRP A 178 1.71 -3.69 15.47
N GLY A 179 2.35 -3.94 14.32
CA GLY A 179 1.97 -3.36 13.03
C GLY A 179 0.54 -3.70 12.60
N GLY A 180 -0.04 -4.79 13.09
CA GLY A 180 -1.42 -5.17 12.87
C GLY A 180 -2.46 -4.34 13.63
N GLY A 181 -2.04 -3.49 14.58
CA GLY A 181 -2.87 -2.63 15.41
C GLY A 181 -3.74 -3.38 16.41
N SER A 182 -3.55 -3.14 17.71
CA SER A 182 -4.31 -3.77 18.79
C SER A 182 -4.94 -2.73 19.71
N LEU A 183 -6.20 -2.97 20.07
CA LEU A 183 -6.95 -2.15 21.03
C LEU A 183 -6.87 -2.69 22.46
N VAL A 184 -6.08 -3.75 22.73
CA VAL A 184 -5.88 -4.26 24.08
C VAL A 184 -5.26 -3.17 24.96
N GLN A 185 -5.91 -2.91 26.10
CA GLN A 185 -5.48 -1.90 27.06
C GLN A 185 -5.32 -2.50 28.44
N GLN A 186 -4.40 -1.92 29.22
CA GLN A 186 -4.15 -2.28 30.62
C GLN A 186 -4.28 -1.08 31.55
N ASP A 187 -4.43 0.13 30.99
CA ASP A 187 -4.58 1.37 31.74
C ASP A 187 -5.37 2.44 30.95
N TRP A 188 -5.60 3.58 31.58
CA TRP A 188 -6.32 4.72 31.01
C TRP A 188 -5.42 5.72 30.28
N ARG A 189 -4.11 5.58 30.31
CA ARG A 189 -3.17 6.55 29.71
C ARG A 189 -3.41 6.77 28.22
N PRO A 190 -3.63 5.74 27.39
CA PRO A 190 -3.95 5.94 25.97
C PRO A 190 -5.26 6.69 25.75
N ALA A 191 -6.30 6.41 26.55
CA ALA A 191 -7.56 7.12 26.48
C ALA A 191 -7.43 8.62 26.79
N ILE A 192 -6.70 8.95 27.85
CA ILE A 192 -6.40 10.34 28.24
C ILE A 192 -5.61 11.06 27.14
N ALA A 193 -4.56 10.40 26.63
CA ALA A 193 -3.74 10.96 25.55
C ALA A 193 -4.56 11.24 24.29
N LEU A 194 -5.43 10.32 23.87
CA LEU A 194 -6.28 10.48 22.71
C LEU A 194 -7.36 11.54 22.92
N THR A 195 -7.93 11.66 24.12
CA THR A 195 -8.93 12.69 24.47
C THR A 195 -8.33 14.09 24.33
N ILE A 196 -7.16 14.32 24.92
CA ILE A 196 -6.47 15.62 24.84
C ILE A 196 -6.19 15.99 23.38
N ARG A 197 -5.71 15.01 22.61
CA ARG A 197 -5.35 15.26 21.20
C ARG A 197 -6.54 15.41 20.29
N LEU A 198 -7.63 14.70 20.55
CA LEU A 198 -8.89 14.90 19.82
C LEU A 198 -9.45 16.29 20.09
N ALA A 199 -9.47 16.72 21.36
CA ALA A 199 -9.95 18.06 21.73
C ALA A 199 -9.08 19.17 21.10
N ALA A 200 -7.75 19.07 21.23
CA ALA A 200 -6.83 20.03 20.64
C ALA A 200 -6.89 20.03 19.10
N GLY A 201 -6.96 18.84 18.49
CA GLY A 201 -7.06 18.67 17.06
C GLY A 201 -8.38 19.22 16.48
N ALA A 202 -9.49 18.98 17.17
CA ALA A 202 -10.79 19.53 16.79
C ALA A 202 -10.80 21.07 16.92
N ALA A 203 -10.27 21.61 18.00
CA ALA A 203 -10.13 23.06 18.18
C ALA A 203 -9.26 23.69 17.08
N ALA A 204 -8.10 23.11 16.78
CA ALA A 204 -7.23 23.57 15.70
C ALA A 204 -7.91 23.47 14.32
N ALA A 205 -8.64 22.38 14.05
CA ALA A 205 -9.38 22.22 12.79
C ALA A 205 -10.50 23.28 12.64
N LEU A 206 -11.16 23.66 13.75
CA LEU A 206 -12.14 24.73 13.75
C LEU A 206 -11.48 26.11 13.50
N MET A 207 -10.32 26.39 14.08
CA MET A 207 -9.54 27.61 13.81
C MET A 207 -9.10 27.67 12.33
N LEU A 208 -8.77 26.54 11.75
CA LEU A 208 -8.36 26.42 10.35
C LEU A 208 -9.54 26.28 9.37
N LEU A 209 -10.79 26.45 9.82
CA LEU A 209 -11.98 26.25 8.99
C LEU A 209 -11.99 27.13 7.75
N ARG A 210 -11.57 28.41 7.87
CA ARG A 210 -11.50 29.35 6.76
C ARG A 210 -10.45 28.94 5.72
N PRO A 211 -9.18 28.70 6.06
CA PRO A 211 -8.19 28.13 5.13
C PRO A 211 -8.64 26.82 4.50
N LEU A 212 -9.20 25.89 5.30
CA LEU A 212 -9.73 24.63 4.81
C LEU A 212 -10.80 24.82 3.72
N THR A 213 -11.75 25.73 3.96
CA THR A 213 -12.83 25.98 2.98
C THR A 213 -12.28 26.54 1.66
N ILE A 214 -11.30 27.45 1.74
CA ILE A 214 -10.69 28.08 0.57
C ILE A 214 -9.79 27.10 -0.21
N LEU A 215 -9.04 26.24 0.47
CA LEU A 215 -8.23 25.19 -0.16
C LEU A 215 -9.08 24.12 -0.87
N GLY A 216 -10.36 24.01 -0.54
CA GLY A 216 -11.32 23.17 -1.28
C GLY A 216 -11.67 23.71 -2.68
N LEU A 217 -11.42 24.99 -2.94
CA LEU A 217 -11.57 25.63 -4.26
C LEU A 217 -10.34 25.32 -5.14
N ASP A 218 -10.39 25.72 -6.41
CA ASP A 218 -9.24 25.60 -7.30
C ASP A 218 -8.06 26.51 -6.88
N ASP A 219 -6.85 26.16 -7.34
CA ASP A 219 -5.62 26.84 -6.90
C ASP A 219 -5.51 28.30 -7.38
N ALA A 220 -6.23 28.66 -8.44
CA ALA A 220 -6.30 30.04 -8.94
C ALA A 220 -7.18 30.90 -8.03
N SER A 221 -8.37 30.40 -7.69
CA SER A 221 -9.30 31.07 -6.77
C SER A 221 -8.73 31.22 -5.36
N ALA A 222 -8.01 30.20 -4.86
CA ALA A 222 -7.37 30.27 -3.54
C ALA A 222 -6.29 31.37 -3.46
N ARG A 223 -5.55 31.61 -4.55
CA ARG A 223 -4.58 32.73 -4.62
C ARG A 223 -5.24 34.08 -4.58
N GLY A 224 -6.33 34.24 -5.33
CA GLY A 224 -7.09 35.50 -5.37
C GLY A 224 -7.70 35.91 -4.02
N LEU A 225 -7.94 34.92 -3.12
CA LEU A 225 -8.50 35.14 -1.78
C LEU A 225 -7.44 35.36 -0.67
N GLY A 226 -6.16 35.54 -1.03
CA GLY A 226 -5.08 35.91 -0.10
C GLY A 226 -4.63 34.81 0.88
N VAL A 227 -4.96 33.54 0.65
CA VAL A 227 -4.52 32.45 1.53
C VAL A 227 -3.12 31.99 1.14
N ALA A 228 -2.21 32.00 2.11
CA ALA A 228 -0.86 31.44 1.99
C ALA A 228 -0.95 29.91 1.86
N ARG A 229 -1.06 29.40 0.61
CA ARG A 229 -1.30 27.98 0.31
C ARG A 229 -0.29 27.02 0.93
N HIS A 230 1.00 27.36 0.84
CA HIS A 230 2.06 26.53 1.40
C HIS A 230 1.91 26.36 2.90
N THR A 231 1.79 27.46 3.62
CA THR A 231 1.67 27.47 5.08
C THR A 231 0.38 26.78 5.52
N SER A 232 -0.74 27.07 4.85
CA SER A 232 -2.03 26.44 5.20
C SER A 232 -2.02 24.93 4.94
N ARG A 233 -1.51 24.48 3.79
CA ARG A 233 -1.35 23.04 3.49
C ARG A 233 -0.44 22.36 4.50
N PHE A 234 0.70 22.96 4.80
CA PHE A 234 1.64 22.44 5.80
C PHE A 234 0.98 22.28 7.16
N LEU A 235 0.33 23.32 7.68
CA LEU A 235 -0.32 23.28 8.99
C LEU A 235 -1.41 22.22 9.08
N ILE A 236 -2.23 22.07 8.04
CA ILE A 236 -3.32 21.09 8.05
C ILE A 236 -2.77 19.66 7.93
N ILE A 237 -1.77 19.43 7.07
CA ILE A 237 -1.12 18.13 6.97
C ILE A 237 -0.42 17.81 8.29
N ALA A 238 0.33 18.75 8.88
CA ALA A 238 1.01 18.57 10.15
C ALA A 238 0.03 18.23 11.29
N LEU A 239 -1.13 18.92 11.35
CA LEU A 239 -2.19 18.63 12.31
C LEU A 239 -2.75 17.22 12.12
N ALA A 240 -3.11 16.85 10.91
CA ALA A 240 -3.65 15.54 10.61
C ALA A 240 -2.66 14.41 10.94
N VAL A 241 -1.40 14.61 10.60
CA VAL A 241 -0.30 13.68 10.91
C VAL A 241 -0.07 13.57 12.40
N TRP A 242 0.00 14.69 13.12
CA TRP A 242 0.17 14.69 14.58
C TRP A 242 -0.92 13.87 15.27
N MET A 243 -2.17 14.05 14.85
CA MET A 243 -3.29 13.26 15.35
C MET A 243 -3.13 11.76 15.03
N ALA A 244 -2.87 11.41 13.78
CA ALA A 244 -2.77 10.03 13.33
C ALA A 244 -1.55 9.29 13.92
N THR A 245 -0.41 9.97 14.02
CA THR A 245 0.81 9.40 14.62
C THR A 245 0.60 9.10 16.10
N THR A 246 -0.23 9.89 16.79
CA THR A 246 -0.60 9.59 18.17
C THR A 246 -1.41 8.30 18.28
N VAL A 247 -2.37 8.08 17.38
CA VAL A 247 -3.12 6.81 17.35
C VAL A 247 -2.16 5.65 17.13
N ALA A 248 -1.30 5.75 16.12
CA ALA A 248 -0.31 4.72 15.82
C ALA A 248 0.62 4.44 17.02
N ALA A 249 1.04 5.48 17.75
CA ALA A 249 1.90 5.36 18.93
C ALA A 249 1.22 4.63 20.10
N GLN A 250 -0.10 4.74 20.26
CA GLN A 250 -0.83 4.15 21.37
C GLN A 250 -1.35 2.73 21.10
N ILE A 251 -1.80 2.46 19.88
CA ILE A 251 -2.53 1.22 19.54
C ILE A 251 -2.02 0.54 18.27
N GLY A 252 -0.90 0.98 17.72
CA GLY A 252 -0.37 0.46 16.45
C GLY A 252 -1.11 1.01 15.25
N VAL A 253 -0.90 0.37 14.10
CA VAL A 253 -1.42 0.83 12.81
C VAL A 253 -2.86 0.39 12.63
N ILE A 254 -3.77 1.36 12.51
CA ILE A 254 -5.16 1.14 12.11
C ILE A 254 -5.40 1.86 10.80
N GLY A 255 -5.57 1.10 9.74
CA GLY A 255 -5.92 1.60 8.42
C GLY A 255 -7.43 1.68 8.21
N PHE A 256 -7.82 2.25 7.08
CA PHE A 256 -9.15 2.24 6.53
C PHE A 256 -10.18 3.17 7.22
N VAL A 257 -10.15 3.33 8.55
CA VAL A 257 -11.10 4.18 9.28
C VAL A 257 -10.99 5.64 8.79
N GLY A 258 -9.75 6.13 8.62
CA GLY A 258 -9.48 7.48 8.10
C GLY A 258 -9.96 7.70 6.67
N LEU A 259 -10.05 6.63 5.88
CA LEU A 259 -10.55 6.68 4.52
C LEU A 259 -12.09 6.60 4.48
N ALA A 260 -12.67 5.66 5.21
CA ALA A 260 -14.09 5.34 5.16
C ALA A 260 -14.96 6.40 5.85
N ALA A 261 -14.56 6.90 7.01
CA ALA A 261 -15.39 7.79 7.81
C ALA A 261 -15.77 9.10 7.09
N PRO A 262 -14.87 9.84 6.41
CA PRO A 262 -15.25 11.03 5.64
C PRO A 262 -16.13 10.73 4.43
N ALA A 263 -15.89 9.59 3.76
CA ALA A 263 -16.69 9.14 2.63
C ALA A 263 -18.13 8.82 3.06
N LEU A 264 -18.28 8.06 4.14
CA LEU A 264 -19.59 7.73 4.73
C LEU A 264 -20.29 8.97 5.28
N ALA A 265 -19.57 9.92 5.88
CA ALA A 265 -20.14 11.21 6.30
C ALA A 265 -20.75 11.96 5.10
N THR A 266 -20.07 11.95 3.96
CA THR A 266 -20.58 12.60 2.74
C THR A 266 -21.84 11.88 2.21
N LEU A 267 -21.87 10.55 2.20
CA LEU A 267 -23.02 9.74 1.78
C LEU A 267 -24.19 9.83 2.77
N SER A 268 -23.90 10.08 4.04
CA SER A 268 -24.91 10.32 5.08
C SER A 268 -25.48 11.76 5.05
N GLY A 269 -25.13 12.55 4.02
CA GLY A 269 -25.72 13.88 3.83
C GLY A 269 -24.94 15.04 4.43
N ALA A 270 -23.74 14.83 4.97
CA ALA A 270 -22.85 15.91 5.41
C ALA A 270 -22.22 16.62 4.21
N ARG A 271 -22.95 17.57 3.60
CA ARG A 271 -22.52 18.27 2.35
C ARG A 271 -21.55 19.43 2.62
N THR A 272 -21.63 20.07 3.77
CA THR A 272 -20.75 21.20 4.13
C THR A 272 -19.55 20.71 4.94
N LEU A 273 -18.42 21.41 4.84
CA LEU A 273 -17.21 21.07 5.59
C LEU A 273 -17.47 21.05 7.11
N ARG A 274 -18.24 22.02 7.63
CA ARG A 274 -18.62 22.06 9.06
C ARG A 274 -19.35 20.80 9.50
N ARG A 275 -20.31 20.31 8.70
CA ARG A 275 -21.03 19.05 9.00
C ARG A 275 -20.12 17.84 8.92
N LYS A 276 -19.17 17.82 7.97
CA LYS A 276 -18.19 16.74 7.85
C LYS A 276 -17.22 16.70 9.03
N LEU A 277 -16.79 17.87 9.55
CA LEU A 277 -15.93 17.98 10.72
C LEU A 277 -16.55 17.36 11.99
N ILE A 278 -17.86 17.29 12.06
CA ILE A 278 -18.58 16.62 13.16
C ILE A 278 -18.90 15.17 12.79
N ALA A 279 -19.41 14.93 11.60
CA ALA A 279 -19.89 13.60 11.21
C ALA A 279 -18.76 12.59 11.00
N ALA A 280 -17.61 13.00 10.43
CA ALA A 280 -16.52 12.05 10.16
C ALA A 280 -15.88 11.49 11.44
N PRO A 281 -15.58 12.29 12.48
CA PRO A 281 -15.15 11.74 13.77
C PRO A 281 -16.17 10.80 14.41
N LEU A 282 -17.44 11.16 14.43
CA LEU A 282 -18.51 10.32 15.02
C LEU A 282 -18.64 8.97 14.28
N ILE A 283 -18.63 9.01 12.96
CA ILE A 283 -18.69 7.81 12.12
C ILE A 283 -17.43 6.96 12.32
N GLY A 284 -16.25 7.57 12.38
CA GLY A 284 -15.00 6.88 12.66
C GLY A 284 -15.01 6.18 14.02
N ALA A 285 -15.54 6.85 15.04
CA ALA A 285 -15.73 6.29 16.39
C ALA A 285 -16.61 5.04 16.36
N VAL A 286 -17.79 5.12 15.72
CA VAL A 286 -18.72 4.00 15.60
C VAL A 286 -18.12 2.85 14.79
N LEU A 287 -17.45 3.15 13.68
CA LEU A 287 -16.81 2.14 12.83
C LEU A 287 -15.75 1.35 13.58
N LEU A 288 -14.84 2.03 14.28
CA LEU A 288 -13.76 1.32 14.97
C LEU A 288 -14.28 0.54 16.18
N TRP A 289 -15.21 1.11 16.94
CA TRP A 289 -15.81 0.43 18.07
C TRP A 289 -16.63 -0.80 17.67
N LEU A 290 -17.43 -0.68 16.60
CA LEU A 290 -18.19 -1.80 16.03
C LEU A 290 -17.25 -2.89 15.50
N THR A 291 -16.19 -2.51 14.79
CA THR A 291 -15.18 -3.45 14.28
C THR A 291 -14.52 -4.20 15.42
N ASP A 292 -14.11 -3.51 16.47
CA ASP A 292 -13.53 -4.13 17.66
C ASP A 292 -14.47 -5.13 18.31
N GLY A 293 -15.75 -4.77 18.44
CA GLY A 293 -16.79 -5.68 18.96
C GLY A 293 -16.96 -6.94 18.10
N LEU A 294 -16.96 -6.79 16.77
CA LEU A 294 -17.07 -7.92 15.84
C LEU A 294 -15.82 -8.82 15.87
N VAL A 295 -14.64 -8.24 15.95
CA VAL A 295 -13.37 -8.99 16.07
C VAL A 295 -13.35 -9.79 17.39
N GLN A 296 -13.77 -9.17 18.49
CA GLN A 296 -13.87 -9.85 19.77
C GLN A 296 -14.92 -10.99 19.77
N LEU A 297 -16.05 -10.78 19.07
CA LEU A 297 -17.07 -11.83 18.88
C LEU A 297 -16.47 -13.03 18.12
N ALA A 298 -15.73 -12.78 17.04
CA ALA A 298 -15.09 -13.82 16.24
C ALA A 298 -13.97 -14.56 17.00
N ALA A 299 -13.28 -13.88 17.92
CA ALA A 299 -12.21 -14.46 18.73
C ALA A 299 -12.73 -15.41 19.84
N GLY A 300 -13.98 -15.32 20.23
CA GLY A 300 -14.58 -16.14 21.30
C GLY A 300 -13.91 -15.90 22.67
N SER A 301 -13.80 -16.95 23.50
CA SER A 301 -13.19 -16.88 24.84
C SER A 301 -11.66 -16.93 24.85
N GLY A 302 -11.03 -17.18 23.70
CA GLY A 302 -9.57 -17.47 23.59
C GLY A 302 -8.64 -16.24 23.50
N GLY A 303 -9.10 -15.03 23.83
CA GLY A 303 -8.29 -13.81 23.72
C GLY A 303 -8.29 -13.18 22.32
N GLU A 304 -7.44 -12.18 22.09
CA GLU A 304 -7.35 -11.48 20.80
C GLU A 304 -6.54 -12.32 19.80
N ARG A 305 -7.23 -13.08 18.95
CA ARG A 305 -6.61 -13.88 17.88
C ARG A 305 -6.33 -13.06 16.62
N ILE A 306 -7.14 -12.03 16.39
CA ILE A 306 -7.06 -11.15 15.22
C ILE A 306 -6.88 -9.73 15.72
N PRO A 307 -5.78 -9.03 15.36
CA PRO A 307 -5.61 -7.62 15.71
C PRO A 307 -6.74 -6.77 15.12
N THR A 308 -7.19 -5.78 15.86
CA THR A 308 -8.32 -4.93 15.45
C THR A 308 -8.02 -4.18 14.14
N GLY A 309 -6.77 -3.78 13.90
CA GLY A 309 -6.37 -3.14 12.64
C GLY A 309 -6.51 -4.06 11.43
N ALA A 310 -6.21 -5.35 11.56
CA ALA A 310 -6.52 -6.34 10.52
C ALA A 310 -8.04 -6.49 10.34
N GLY A 311 -8.82 -6.50 11.42
CA GLY A 311 -10.27 -6.50 11.38
C GLY A 311 -10.86 -5.29 10.66
N THR A 312 -10.32 -4.08 10.90
CA THR A 312 -10.76 -2.86 10.17
C THR A 312 -10.49 -2.96 8.68
N ALA A 313 -9.39 -3.57 8.27
CA ALA A 313 -9.06 -3.75 6.87
C ALA A 313 -9.93 -4.84 6.21
N LEU A 314 -10.26 -5.92 6.93
CA LEU A 314 -11.19 -6.96 6.44
C LEU A 314 -12.60 -6.42 6.19
N LEU A 315 -13.12 -5.57 7.05
CA LEU A 315 -14.41 -4.91 6.86
C LEU A 315 -14.30 -3.77 5.85
N GLY A 316 -13.17 -3.14 5.82
CA GLY A 316 -12.86 -2.00 4.99
C GLY A 316 -12.80 -2.29 3.50
N GLY A 317 -12.22 -3.42 3.09
CA GLY A 317 -12.14 -3.83 1.70
C GLY A 317 -13.52 -3.91 1.01
N PRO A 318 -14.46 -4.73 1.52
CA PRO A 318 -15.82 -4.80 0.99
C PRO A 318 -16.56 -3.45 1.02
N LEU A 319 -16.37 -2.67 2.09
CA LEU A 319 -16.98 -1.34 2.21
C LEU A 319 -16.42 -0.38 1.14
N LEU A 320 -15.13 -0.43 0.84
CA LEU A 320 -14.52 0.33 -0.26
C LEU A 320 -15.13 -0.08 -1.61
N LEU A 321 -15.26 -1.37 -1.87
CA LEU A 321 -15.88 -1.89 -3.09
C LEU A 321 -17.31 -1.37 -3.25
N TRP A 322 -18.07 -1.31 -2.15
CA TRP A 322 -19.41 -0.77 -2.14
C TRP A 322 -19.46 0.76 -2.30
N LEU A 323 -18.48 1.49 -1.72
CA LEU A 323 -18.34 2.94 -1.84
C LEU A 323 -17.92 3.38 -3.24
N LEU A 324 -17.14 2.59 -3.93
CA LEU A 324 -16.46 2.90 -5.19
C LEU A 324 -17.38 3.49 -6.27
N PRO A 325 -18.58 2.91 -6.58
CA PRO A 325 -19.49 3.49 -7.57
C PRO A 325 -20.13 4.81 -7.13
N ARG A 326 -20.07 5.12 -5.82
CA ARG A 326 -20.72 6.27 -5.19
C ARG A 326 -19.77 7.45 -4.96
N LEU A 327 -18.46 7.20 -4.98
CA LEU A 327 -17.44 8.25 -4.87
C LEU A 327 -17.35 9.00 -6.20
N ARG A 328 -17.45 10.33 -6.14
CA ARG A 328 -17.08 11.18 -7.27
C ARG A 328 -15.55 11.25 -7.29
N MET A 329 -14.94 10.58 -8.26
CA MET A 329 -13.53 10.74 -8.49
C MET A 329 -13.26 12.12 -9.08
N PHE A 330 -12.29 12.80 -8.51
CA PHE A 330 -11.65 13.91 -9.17
C PHE A 330 -10.94 13.33 -10.41
N GLU A 331 -11.26 13.83 -11.60
CA GLU A 331 -10.39 13.57 -12.75
C GLU A 331 -8.99 14.01 -12.34
N TRP A 332 -8.07 13.06 -12.31
CA TRP A 332 -6.67 13.39 -12.12
C TRP A 332 -6.35 14.45 -13.15
N PRO A 333 -5.87 15.66 -12.77
CA PRO A 333 -5.43 16.60 -13.76
C PRO A 333 -4.46 15.81 -14.63
N HIS A 334 -4.78 15.64 -15.90
CA HIS A 334 -3.79 15.13 -16.82
C HIS A 334 -2.59 16.02 -16.54
N LEU A 335 -1.48 15.42 -16.11
CA LEU A 335 -0.23 16.17 -15.89
C LEU A 335 0.03 16.83 -17.23
N GLY A 336 -0.58 18.00 -17.41
CA GLY A 336 -0.43 18.81 -18.59
C GLY A 336 1.05 18.94 -18.78
N SER A 337 1.56 18.53 -19.90
CA SER A 337 2.94 18.65 -20.32
C SER A 337 3.31 20.14 -20.49
N ASN A 338 3.11 20.96 -19.44
CA ASN A 338 3.70 22.30 -19.33
C ASN A 338 5.17 22.19 -18.97
N GLY A 339 5.87 21.25 -19.54
CA GLY A 339 7.29 21.06 -19.45
C GLY A 339 7.89 20.96 -20.84
N ALA A 340 9.15 21.35 -20.99
CA ALA A 340 9.93 21.29 -22.21
C ALA A 340 9.65 20.02 -23.01
N ALA A 341 9.58 20.14 -24.32
CA ALA A 341 9.29 19.04 -25.24
C ALA A 341 10.10 17.79 -24.83
N PRO A 342 9.45 16.63 -24.68
CA PRO A 342 10.10 15.46 -24.15
C PRO A 342 11.31 15.10 -24.99
N ARG A 343 12.47 14.99 -24.32
CA ARG A 343 13.74 14.68 -24.98
C ARG A 343 13.65 13.26 -25.55
N LYS A 344 13.45 13.12 -26.86
CA LYS A 344 13.44 11.82 -27.52
C LYS A 344 14.85 11.29 -27.67
N ALA A 345 15.06 10.02 -27.39
CA ALA A 345 16.34 9.36 -27.65
C ALA A 345 16.70 9.46 -29.12
N ARG A 346 17.90 9.97 -29.42
CA ARG A 346 18.40 10.09 -30.80
C ARG A 346 18.68 8.72 -31.43
N ARG A 347 19.17 7.75 -30.62
CA ARG A 347 19.52 6.39 -31.06
C ARG A 347 18.94 5.37 -30.06
N PRO A 348 17.60 5.13 -30.09
CA PRO A 348 16.95 4.28 -29.08
C PRO A 348 17.45 2.83 -29.12
N TRP A 349 17.76 2.29 -30.29
CA TRP A 349 18.24 0.92 -30.43
C TRP A 349 19.66 0.73 -29.84
N LEU A 350 20.53 1.74 -29.94
CA LEU A 350 21.85 1.70 -29.29
C LEU A 350 21.69 1.63 -27.77
N ILE A 351 20.77 2.42 -27.19
CA ILE A 351 20.52 2.39 -25.75
C ILE A 351 19.92 1.03 -25.33
N ILE A 352 19.02 0.44 -26.12
CA ILE A 352 18.51 -0.92 -25.87
C ILE A 352 19.63 -1.94 -25.89
N PHE A 353 20.54 -1.86 -26.86
CA PHE A 353 21.70 -2.75 -26.94
C PHE A 353 22.62 -2.60 -25.71
N VAL A 354 22.88 -1.37 -25.28
CA VAL A 354 23.65 -1.09 -24.06
C VAL A 354 22.95 -1.66 -22.83
N LEU A 355 21.62 -1.48 -22.69
CA LEU A 355 20.85 -2.06 -21.58
C LEU A 355 20.89 -3.59 -21.59
N LEU A 356 20.79 -4.20 -22.77
CA LEU A 356 20.92 -5.64 -22.93
C LEU A 356 22.31 -6.13 -22.47
N ALA A 357 23.38 -5.46 -22.95
CA ALA A 357 24.74 -5.76 -22.55
C ALA A 357 24.96 -5.59 -21.03
N LEU A 358 24.39 -4.53 -20.43
CA LEU A 358 24.44 -4.32 -18.98
C LEU A 358 23.68 -5.40 -18.20
N THR A 359 22.54 -5.87 -18.72
CA THR A 359 21.76 -6.96 -18.09
C THR A 359 22.55 -8.26 -18.13
N PHE A 360 23.19 -8.59 -19.26
CA PHE A 360 24.07 -9.75 -19.36
C PHE A 360 25.30 -9.64 -18.47
N ALA A 361 25.93 -8.46 -18.42
CA ALA A 361 27.06 -8.20 -17.53
C ALA A 361 26.68 -8.37 -16.05
N ALA A 362 25.52 -7.84 -15.65
CA ALA A 362 25.00 -8.03 -14.30
C ALA A 362 24.69 -9.51 -13.99
N ALA A 363 24.12 -10.24 -14.94
CA ALA A 363 23.90 -11.67 -14.80
C ALA A 363 25.22 -12.46 -14.67
N ALA A 364 26.19 -12.15 -15.50
CA ALA A 364 27.53 -12.76 -15.42
C ALA A 364 28.22 -12.45 -14.07
N LEU A 365 28.15 -11.19 -13.63
CA LEU A 365 28.65 -10.77 -12.32
C LEU A 365 27.95 -11.55 -11.19
N ALA A 366 26.63 -11.68 -11.25
CA ALA A 366 25.84 -12.40 -10.24
C ALA A 366 26.13 -13.90 -10.19
N LEU A 367 26.59 -14.51 -11.30
CA LEU A 367 27.02 -15.90 -11.39
C LEU A 367 28.43 -16.09 -10.84
N VAL A 368 29.37 -15.21 -11.20
CA VAL A 368 30.80 -15.38 -10.97
C VAL A 368 31.24 -14.81 -9.63
N VAL A 369 30.77 -13.59 -9.28
CA VAL A 369 31.20 -12.90 -8.05
C VAL A 369 30.35 -13.31 -6.87
N GLY A 370 31.00 -13.79 -5.81
CA GLY A 370 30.34 -14.22 -4.59
C GLY A 370 31.11 -13.83 -3.33
N ARG A 371 30.50 -14.08 -2.19
CA ARG A 371 31.12 -13.93 -0.87
C ARG A 371 31.09 -15.31 -0.18
N GLY A 372 32.22 -15.72 0.38
CA GLY A 372 32.37 -16.92 1.16
C GLY A 372 32.92 -16.61 2.55
N PRO A 373 33.20 -17.64 3.37
CA PRO A 373 33.78 -17.45 4.71
C PRO A 373 35.12 -16.69 4.69
N ALA A 374 35.92 -16.85 3.64
CA ALA A 374 37.18 -16.17 3.43
C ALA A 374 37.04 -14.74 2.84
N GLY A 375 35.82 -14.23 2.63
CA GLY A 375 35.56 -12.91 2.03
C GLY A 375 35.06 -12.97 0.59
N TRP A 376 35.31 -11.92 -0.18
CA TRP A 376 34.92 -11.83 -1.58
C TRP A 376 35.73 -12.80 -2.45
N SER A 377 35.09 -13.54 -3.32
CA SER A 377 35.71 -14.49 -4.22
C SER A 377 35.13 -14.40 -5.64
N ILE A 378 35.99 -14.65 -6.62
CA ILE A 378 35.60 -14.86 -8.01
C ILE A 378 35.68 -16.36 -8.25
N ALA A 379 34.55 -16.96 -8.69
CA ALA A 379 34.50 -18.39 -8.94
C ALA A 379 35.38 -18.75 -10.14
N GLY A 380 36.40 -19.60 -9.92
CA GLY A 380 37.14 -20.26 -11.00
C GLY A 380 36.27 -21.27 -11.73
N CYS A 381 36.76 -21.85 -12.84
CA CYS A 381 35.96 -22.71 -13.72
C CYS A 381 35.30 -23.90 -12.97
N ASP A 382 36.03 -24.59 -12.10
CA ASP A 382 35.53 -25.77 -11.36
C ASP A 382 34.47 -25.33 -10.34
N LEU A 383 34.75 -24.34 -9.53
CA LEU A 383 33.81 -23.79 -8.56
C LEU A 383 32.57 -23.17 -9.23
N LEU A 384 32.73 -22.57 -10.40
CA LEU A 384 31.63 -22.03 -11.17
C LEU A 384 30.68 -23.14 -11.65
N ALA A 385 31.21 -24.27 -12.10
CA ALA A 385 30.40 -25.40 -12.54
C ALA A 385 29.47 -25.91 -11.42
N ASP A 386 29.97 -25.98 -10.19
CA ASP A 386 29.18 -26.36 -9.01
C ASP A 386 28.15 -25.29 -8.63
N LEU A 387 28.54 -24.02 -8.66
CA LEU A 387 27.69 -22.92 -8.24
C LEU A 387 26.61 -22.52 -9.26
N VAL A 388 26.83 -22.77 -10.54
CA VAL A 388 25.86 -22.43 -11.61
C VAL A 388 24.53 -23.13 -11.38
N SER A 389 24.52 -24.38 -10.95
CA SER A 389 23.28 -25.13 -10.66
C SER A 389 22.39 -24.45 -9.63
N TRP A 390 22.96 -23.66 -8.70
CA TRP A 390 22.25 -22.91 -7.66
C TRP A 390 22.03 -21.45 -8.02
N ARG A 391 22.99 -20.80 -8.69
CA ARG A 391 22.94 -19.36 -8.99
C ARG A 391 22.14 -19.05 -10.26
N ALA A 392 22.24 -19.90 -11.31
CA ALA A 392 21.60 -19.63 -12.59
C ALA A 392 20.06 -19.61 -12.50
N PRO A 393 19.39 -20.54 -11.78
CA PRO A 393 17.94 -20.45 -11.59
C PRO A 393 17.51 -19.14 -10.93
N ARG A 394 18.23 -18.69 -9.91
CA ARG A 394 17.93 -17.44 -9.19
C ARG A 394 18.06 -16.22 -10.08
N VAL A 395 19.16 -16.13 -10.83
CA VAL A 395 19.41 -15.03 -11.78
C VAL A 395 18.34 -15.04 -12.89
N GLY A 396 18.01 -16.21 -13.41
CA GLY A 396 16.96 -16.37 -14.44
C GLY A 396 15.59 -15.92 -13.95
N VAL A 397 15.18 -16.37 -12.76
CA VAL A 397 13.92 -15.98 -12.13
C VAL A 397 13.90 -14.48 -11.84
N ALA A 398 14.97 -13.92 -11.26
CA ALA A 398 15.05 -12.49 -10.95
C ALA A 398 14.92 -11.64 -12.23
N ALA A 399 15.65 -11.98 -13.29
CA ALA A 399 15.58 -11.28 -14.57
C ALA A 399 14.20 -11.38 -15.21
N ALA A 400 13.60 -12.57 -15.24
CA ALA A 400 12.27 -12.79 -15.81
C ALA A 400 11.18 -12.05 -15.03
N ALA A 401 11.17 -12.15 -13.70
CA ALA A 401 10.20 -11.45 -12.84
C ALA A 401 10.33 -9.93 -12.98
N GLY A 402 11.55 -9.41 -13.03
CA GLY A 402 11.81 -8.00 -13.26
C GLY A 402 11.28 -7.51 -14.60
N ALA A 403 11.49 -8.26 -15.67
CA ALA A 403 10.97 -7.97 -17.00
C ALA A 403 9.43 -8.01 -17.04
N MET A 404 8.81 -9.01 -16.40
CA MET A 404 7.36 -9.16 -16.31
C MET A 404 6.70 -7.98 -15.57
N LEU A 405 7.22 -7.64 -14.39
CA LEU A 405 6.70 -6.52 -13.59
C LEU A 405 6.85 -5.18 -14.33
N ALA A 406 7.98 -4.97 -15.01
CA ALA A 406 8.20 -3.77 -15.79
C ALA A 406 7.25 -3.68 -17.00
N ALA A 407 7.02 -4.77 -17.72
CA ALA A 407 6.07 -4.82 -18.82
C ALA A 407 4.64 -4.53 -18.32
N ALA A 408 4.22 -5.18 -17.23
CA ALA A 408 2.95 -4.92 -16.57
C ALA A 408 2.81 -3.45 -16.16
N GLY A 409 3.86 -2.86 -15.61
CA GLY A 409 3.92 -1.45 -15.24
C GLY A 409 3.73 -0.50 -16.42
N VAL A 410 4.38 -0.74 -17.56
CA VAL A 410 4.18 0.04 -18.79
C VAL A 410 2.71 0.02 -19.21
N VAL A 411 2.09 -1.16 -19.19
CA VAL A 411 0.68 -1.33 -19.58
C VAL A 411 -0.22 -0.52 -18.67
N ILE A 412 -0.11 -0.69 -17.35
CA ILE A 412 -0.99 -0.02 -16.40
C ILE A 412 -0.81 1.49 -16.45
N GLN A 413 0.42 2.01 -16.52
CA GLN A 413 0.68 3.44 -16.65
C GLN A 413 0.08 4.03 -17.93
N ARG A 414 0.11 3.31 -19.06
CA ARG A 414 -0.45 3.79 -20.32
C ARG A 414 -1.98 3.65 -20.39
N VAL A 415 -2.55 2.56 -19.89
CA VAL A 415 -4.01 2.34 -19.87
C VAL A 415 -4.71 3.34 -18.95
N THR A 416 -4.09 3.68 -17.83
CA THR A 416 -4.65 4.62 -16.85
C THR A 416 -4.29 6.08 -17.13
N GLY A 417 -3.30 6.34 -18.01
CA GLY A 417 -2.75 7.68 -18.20
C GLY A 417 -1.98 8.21 -16.98
N ASN A 418 -1.78 7.37 -15.96
CA ASN A 418 -1.11 7.74 -14.72
C ASN A 418 0.32 7.16 -14.69
N PRO A 419 1.37 8.00 -14.74
CA PRO A 419 2.76 7.52 -14.74
C PRO A 419 3.18 6.89 -13.41
N LEU A 420 2.35 7.00 -12.38
CA LEU A 420 2.58 6.48 -11.03
C LEU A 420 1.81 5.19 -10.75
N ALA A 421 1.00 4.73 -11.71
CA ALA A 421 0.29 3.48 -11.55
C ALA A 421 1.27 2.31 -11.60
N SER A 422 1.17 1.42 -10.61
CA SER A 422 1.96 0.19 -10.53
C SER A 422 1.06 -1.03 -10.76
N PRO A 423 1.59 -2.16 -11.24
CA PRO A 423 0.81 -3.37 -11.46
C PRO A 423 0.28 -3.99 -10.16
N GLU A 424 0.89 -3.71 -9.02
CA GLU A 424 0.48 -4.18 -7.69
C GLU A 424 -0.91 -3.65 -7.30
N VAL A 425 -1.25 -2.44 -7.80
CA VAL A 425 -2.56 -1.81 -7.57
C VAL A 425 -3.72 -2.66 -8.13
N LEU A 426 -3.46 -3.61 -9.03
CA LEU A 426 -4.49 -4.52 -9.53
C LEU A 426 -4.98 -5.53 -8.48
N GLY A 427 -4.31 -5.66 -7.35
CA GLY A 427 -4.68 -6.59 -6.28
C GLY A 427 -4.36 -8.06 -6.57
N VAL A 428 -3.72 -8.35 -7.70
CA VAL A 428 -3.46 -9.73 -8.14
C VAL A 428 -2.32 -10.36 -7.36
N GLY A 429 -1.25 -9.58 -7.07
CA GLY A 429 -0.14 -10.03 -6.23
C GLY A 429 -0.58 -10.31 -4.79
N THR A 430 -1.38 -9.43 -4.19
CA THR A 430 -1.96 -9.68 -2.85
C THR A 430 -2.97 -10.81 -2.87
N GLY A 431 -3.67 -11.02 -3.99
CA GLY A 431 -4.53 -12.19 -4.23
C GLY A 431 -3.75 -13.51 -4.16
N ALA A 432 -2.52 -13.55 -4.70
CA ALA A 432 -1.61 -14.69 -4.56
C ALA A 432 -1.35 -15.01 -3.08
N GLY A 433 -1.05 -13.98 -2.28
CA GLY A 433 -0.85 -14.13 -0.85
C GLY A 433 -2.10 -14.58 -0.09
N ALA A 434 -3.26 -14.06 -0.46
CA ALA A 434 -4.53 -14.50 0.13
C ALA A 434 -4.82 -15.97 -0.17
N GLY A 435 -4.54 -16.42 -1.40
CA GLY A 435 -4.66 -17.83 -1.78
C GLY A 435 -3.67 -18.74 -1.05
N LEU A 436 -2.41 -18.31 -0.91
CA LEU A 436 -1.42 -18.98 -0.07
C LEU A 436 -1.89 -19.05 1.38
N THR A 437 -2.39 -17.96 1.92
CA THR A 437 -2.96 -17.90 3.28
C THR A 437 -4.08 -18.93 3.47
N ALA A 438 -5.01 -19.02 2.51
CA ALA A 438 -6.10 -19.99 2.56
C ALA A 438 -5.61 -21.43 2.61
N VAL A 439 -4.62 -21.78 1.81
CA VAL A 439 -4.01 -23.13 1.81
C VAL A 439 -3.32 -23.41 3.15
N LEU A 440 -2.53 -22.47 3.66
CA LEU A 440 -1.81 -22.64 4.92
C LEU A 440 -2.75 -22.72 6.13
N THR A 441 -3.91 -22.06 6.09
CA THR A 441 -4.92 -22.14 7.18
C THR A 441 -5.65 -23.48 7.22
N VAL A 442 -5.85 -24.13 6.06
CA VAL A 442 -6.49 -25.45 5.96
C VAL A 442 -5.53 -26.56 6.37
N SER A 443 -4.25 -26.47 6.01
CA SER A 443 -3.25 -27.48 6.37
C SER A 443 -1.86 -26.85 6.56
N ALA A 444 -1.30 -27.01 7.75
CA ALA A 444 0.03 -26.50 8.10
C ALA A 444 1.18 -27.23 7.37
N THR A 445 0.94 -28.43 6.83
CA THR A 445 1.96 -29.33 6.25
C THR A 445 1.80 -29.49 4.74
N THR A 446 1.22 -28.49 4.06
CA THR A 446 1.04 -28.55 2.61
C THR A 446 2.36 -28.47 1.85
N GLY A 447 2.57 -29.40 0.92
CA GLY A 447 3.71 -29.37 0.01
C GLY A 447 3.72 -28.11 -0.88
N LEU A 448 4.88 -27.78 -1.43
CA LEU A 448 5.11 -26.60 -2.27
C LEU A 448 4.10 -26.51 -3.43
N GLY A 449 3.71 -27.62 -4.04
CA GLY A 449 2.74 -27.65 -5.13
C GLY A 449 1.37 -27.08 -4.74
N TRP A 450 0.86 -27.40 -3.54
CA TRP A 450 -0.40 -26.87 -3.03
C TRP A 450 -0.31 -25.37 -2.70
N GLN A 451 0.84 -24.92 -2.17
CA GLN A 451 1.08 -23.51 -1.92
C GLN A 451 1.08 -22.70 -3.22
N LEU A 452 1.74 -23.20 -4.27
CA LEU A 452 1.75 -22.61 -5.59
C LEU A 452 0.35 -22.60 -6.23
N ALA A 453 -0.37 -23.73 -6.15
CA ALA A 453 -1.74 -23.83 -6.67
C ALA A 453 -2.70 -22.85 -5.95
N GLY A 454 -2.60 -22.74 -4.63
CA GLY A 454 -3.37 -21.80 -3.84
C GLY A 454 -3.07 -20.35 -4.20
N SER A 455 -1.79 -20.00 -4.32
CA SER A 455 -1.38 -18.66 -4.76
C SER A 455 -1.89 -18.33 -6.16
N ALA A 456 -1.79 -19.25 -7.11
CA ALA A 456 -2.31 -19.08 -8.46
C ALA A 456 -3.84 -18.91 -8.46
N ALA A 457 -4.56 -19.76 -7.72
CA ALA A 457 -6.01 -19.67 -7.58
C ALA A 457 -6.45 -18.33 -6.94
N GLY A 458 -5.75 -17.87 -5.90
CA GLY A 458 -6.00 -16.60 -5.25
C GLY A 458 -5.76 -15.40 -6.18
N SER A 459 -4.69 -15.42 -6.98
CA SER A 459 -4.42 -14.41 -8.02
C SER A 459 -5.54 -14.35 -9.04
N LEU A 460 -5.97 -15.51 -9.57
CA LEU A 460 -7.03 -15.59 -10.56
C LEU A 460 -8.38 -15.16 -9.99
N ALA A 461 -8.70 -15.54 -8.74
CA ALA A 461 -9.91 -15.12 -8.06
C ALA A 461 -9.94 -13.59 -7.85
N ALA A 462 -8.83 -12.99 -7.40
CA ALA A 462 -8.71 -11.54 -7.24
C ALA A 462 -8.86 -10.82 -8.59
N LEU A 463 -8.22 -11.33 -9.64
CA LEU A 463 -8.37 -10.80 -11.00
C LEU A 463 -9.81 -10.89 -11.48
N ALA A 464 -10.45 -12.05 -11.35
CA ALA A 464 -11.84 -12.26 -11.76
C ALA A 464 -12.81 -11.32 -11.01
N ALA A 465 -12.64 -11.18 -9.69
CA ALA A 465 -13.45 -10.27 -8.89
C ALA A 465 -13.25 -8.81 -9.30
N MET A 466 -11.99 -8.37 -9.49
CA MET A 466 -11.67 -7.02 -9.98
C MET A 466 -12.31 -6.76 -11.34
N LEU A 467 -12.20 -7.69 -12.29
CA LEU A 467 -12.77 -7.56 -13.62
C LEU A 467 -14.30 -7.53 -13.60
N ALA A 468 -14.95 -8.35 -12.76
CA ALA A 468 -16.41 -8.37 -12.59
C ALA A 468 -16.93 -7.02 -12.07
N ILE A 469 -16.19 -6.38 -11.16
CA ILE A 469 -16.53 -5.03 -10.65
C ILE A 469 -16.31 -3.97 -11.74
N ALA A 470 -15.20 -4.04 -12.45
CA ALA A 470 -14.85 -3.11 -13.51
C ALA A 470 -15.77 -3.22 -14.75
N ALA A 471 -16.29 -4.42 -15.05
CA ALA A 471 -17.21 -4.66 -16.14
C ALA A 471 -18.49 -3.84 -16.02
N LYS A 472 -19.07 -3.74 -14.80
CA LYS A 472 -20.24 -2.89 -14.53
C LYS A 472 -20.01 -1.41 -14.86
N ALA A 473 -18.77 -1.00 -15.01
CA ALA A 473 -18.32 0.36 -15.29
C ALA A 473 -17.71 0.53 -16.68
N LYS A 474 -17.94 -0.42 -17.59
CA LYS A 474 -17.37 -0.42 -18.95
C LYS A 474 -15.84 -0.27 -18.96
N PHE A 475 -15.15 -0.87 -17.98
CA PHE A 475 -13.69 -0.87 -17.83
C PHE A 475 -13.06 0.54 -17.82
N GLY A 476 -13.71 1.51 -17.18
CA GLY A 476 -13.12 2.83 -16.96
C GLY A 476 -11.80 2.72 -16.19
N ALA A 477 -10.75 3.44 -16.62
CA ALA A 477 -9.41 3.34 -16.04
C ALA A 477 -9.38 3.59 -14.53
N ASP A 478 -10.10 4.62 -14.07
CA ASP A 478 -10.18 4.97 -12.63
C ASP A 478 -10.85 3.88 -11.81
N ARG A 479 -11.90 3.25 -12.38
CA ARG A 479 -12.64 2.19 -11.68
C ARG A 479 -11.87 0.87 -11.64
N LEU A 480 -11.06 0.59 -12.65
CA LEU A 480 -10.12 -0.53 -12.62
C LEU A 480 -9.12 -0.38 -11.48
N LEU A 481 -8.49 0.79 -11.38
CA LEU A 481 -7.53 1.08 -10.31
C LEU A 481 -8.18 0.96 -8.93
N LEU A 482 -9.35 1.53 -8.74
CA LEU A 482 -10.04 1.50 -7.46
C LEU A 482 -10.50 0.10 -7.06
N ALA A 483 -11.03 -0.68 -8.01
CA ALA A 483 -11.39 -2.07 -7.75
C ALA A 483 -10.16 -2.89 -7.35
N GLY A 484 -9.01 -2.65 -8.00
CA GLY A 484 -7.74 -3.26 -7.65
C GLY A 484 -7.26 -2.87 -6.25
N ILE A 485 -7.28 -1.57 -5.91
CA ILE A 485 -6.88 -1.09 -4.57
C ILE A 485 -7.75 -1.72 -3.48
N ALA A 486 -9.06 -1.76 -3.68
CA ALA A 486 -9.98 -2.36 -2.69
C ALA A 486 -9.77 -3.87 -2.55
N MET A 487 -9.52 -4.57 -3.66
CA MET A 487 -9.17 -6.00 -3.65
C MET A 487 -7.83 -6.23 -2.96
N SER A 488 -6.82 -5.40 -3.27
CA SER A 488 -5.52 -5.44 -2.60
C SER A 488 -5.64 -5.24 -1.09
N ALA A 489 -6.44 -4.26 -0.65
CA ALA A 489 -6.68 -4.01 0.76
C ALA A 489 -7.33 -5.21 1.46
N LEU A 490 -8.35 -5.82 0.83
CA LEU A 490 -9.03 -7.00 1.38
C LEU A 490 -8.07 -8.20 1.50
N CYS A 491 -7.32 -8.49 0.46
CA CYS A 491 -6.35 -9.59 0.45
C CYS A 491 -5.21 -9.36 1.47
N SER A 492 -4.68 -8.12 1.53
CA SER A 492 -3.66 -7.76 2.51
C SER A 492 -4.15 -7.88 3.95
N ALA A 493 -5.42 -7.54 4.21
CA ALA A 493 -6.01 -7.69 5.52
C ALA A 493 -6.07 -9.16 5.97
N LEU A 494 -6.43 -10.07 5.05
CA LEU A 494 -6.44 -11.51 5.34
C LEU A 494 -5.03 -12.02 5.67
N ILE A 495 -4.04 -11.62 4.89
CA ILE A 495 -2.63 -11.98 5.12
C ILE A 495 -2.17 -11.44 6.49
N THR A 496 -2.42 -10.17 6.77
CA THR A 496 -2.02 -9.52 8.03
C THR A 496 -2.69 -10.17 9.23
N ALA A 497 -3.97 -10.52 9.13
CA ALA A 497 -4.69 -11.24 10.18
C ALA A 497 -4.04 -12.59 10.50
N THR A 498 -3.63 -13.34 9.47
CA THR A 498 -2.96 -14.64 9.66
C THR A 498 -1.56 -14.50 10.22
N ILE A 499 -0.79 -13.52 9.75
CA ILE A 499 0.56 -13.26 10.30
C ILE A 499 0.47 -12.88 11.78
N ALA A 500 -0.53 -12.10 12.15
CA ALA A 500 -0.72 -11.66 13.53
C ALA A 500 -1.08 -12.80 14.51
N MET A 501 -1.51 -13.98 14.01
CA MET A 501 -1.72 -15.17 14.85
C MET A 501 -0.40 -15.75 15.40
N GLY A 502 0.76 -15.33 14.88
CA GLY A 502 2.08 -15.68 15.43
C GLY A 502 2.47 -17.15 15.35
N ASN A 503 1.85 -17.91 14.44
CA ASN A 503 2.12 -19.35 14.25
C ASN A 503 3.19 -19.60 13.18
N THR A 504 3.59 -20.86 12.98
CA THR A 504 4.58 -21.25 11.96
C THR A 504 4.21 -20.77 10.55
N GLN A 505 2.93 -20.71 10.22
CA GLN A 505 2.42 -20.23 8.93
C GLN A 505 2.71 -18.73 8.74
N SER A 506 2.76 -17.96 9.83
CA SER A 506 3.09 -16.54 9.81
C SER A 506 4.49 -16.27 9.27
N TYR A 507 5.46 -17.13 9.58
CA TYR A 507 6.83 -17.04 9.04
C TYR A 507 6.88 -17.30 7.54
N VAL A 508 6.14 -18.29 7.07
CA VAL A 508 6.06 -18.61 5.63
C VAL A 508 5.48 -17.43 4.87
N LEU A 509 4.40 -16.85 5.38
CA LEU A 509 3.75 -15.67 4.79
C LEU A 509 4.65 -14.43 4.83
N LEU A 510 5.34 -14.19 5.94
CA LEU A 510 6.24 -13.06 6.08
C LEU A 510 7.41 -13.14 5.10
N ARG A 511 8.01 -14.33 4.98
CA ARG A 511 9.08 -14.61 4.02
C ARG A 511 8.60 -14.40 2.58
N TRP A 512 7.41 -14.90 2.26
CA TRP A 512 6.80 -14.72 0.94
C TRP A 512 6.52 -13.23 0.64
N LEU A 513 5.95 -12.48 1.60
CA LEU A 513 5.69 -11.05 1.45
C LEU A 513 6.95 -10.22 1.21
N SER A 514 8.07 -10.63 1.78
CA SER A 514 9.34 -9.90 1.65
C SER A 514 9.97 -10.07 0.28
N GLY A 515 9.52 -11.05 -0.49
CA GLY A 515 10.08 -11.42 -1.80
C GLY A 515 11.43 -12.11 -1.70
N SER A 516 11.55 -13.31 -2.24
CA SER A 516 12.79 -14.07 -2.20
C SER A 516 12.97 -14.90 -3.46
N THR A 517 14.18 -14.94 -3.97
CA THR A 517 14.63 -15.84 -5.05
C THR A 517 15.35 -17.06 -4.49
N GLY A 518 15.54 -17.15 -3.18
CA GLY A 518 16.41 -18.15 -2.53
C GLY A 518 15.99 -19.60 -2.71
N GLN A 519 14.72 -19.85 -3.01
CA GLN A 519 14.19 -21.20 -3.26
C GLN A 519 13.94 -21.49 -4.76
N ALA A 520 14.37 -20.60 -5.66
CA ALA A 520 14.14 -20.74 -7.08
C ALA A 520 14.86 -21.99 -7.63
N THR A 521 14.09 -22.87 -8.27
CA THR A 521 14.58 -24.07 -8.92
C THR A 521 14.83 -23.84 -10.42
N ALA A 522 15.52 -24.77 -11.07
CA ALA A 522 15.70 -24.74 -12.52
C ALA A 522 14.34 -24.77 -13.27
N LEU A 523 13.35 -25.47 -12.72
CA LEU A 523 11.99 -25.50 -13.25
C LEU A 523 11.32 -24.14 -13.16
N ASP A 524 11.43 -23.44 -12.03
CA ASP A 524 10.86 -22.11 -11.86
C ASP A 524 11.46 -21.10 -12.86
N ALA A 525 12.77 -21.17 -13.07
CA ALA A 525 13.45 -20.35 -14.06
C ALA A 525 12.99 -20.68 -15.48
N ALA A 526 12.88 -21.97 -15.82
CA ALA A 526 12.39 -22.39 -17.13
C ALA A 526 10.94 -21.95 -17.38
N VAL A 527 10.06 -22.11 -16.39
CA VAL A 527 8.66 -21.65 -16.47
C VAL A 527 8.58 -20.14 -16.60
N ALA A 528 9.33 -19.38 -15.79
CA ALA A 528 9.33 -17.92 -15.85
C ALA A 528 9.79 -17.42 -17.24
N LEU A 529 10.89 -17.95 -17.77
CA LEU A 529 11.43 -17.58 -19.08
C LEU A 529 10.52 -18.04 -20.23
N ALA A 530 9.98 -19.25 -20.15
CA ALA A 530 9.06 -19.79 -21.16
C ALA A 530 7.74 -18.98 -21.22
N CYS A 531 7.22 -18.52 -20.10
CA CYS A 531 5.99 -17.71 -20.04
C CYS A 531 6.22 -16.24 -20.39
N LEU A 532 7.45 -15.72 -20.25
CA LEU A 532 7.76 -14.31 -20.51
C LEU A 532 7.41 -13.92 -21.96
N LEU A 533 7.85 -14.72 -22.94
CA LEU A 533 7.62 -14.41 -24.36
C LEU A 533 6.12 -14.44 -24.75
N PRO A 534 5.35 -15.52 -24.51
CA PRO A 534 3.96 -15.58 -24.90
C PRO A 534 3.08 -14.56 -24.19
N LEU A 535 3.41 -14.17 -22.96
CA LEU A 535 2.66 -13.13 -22.24
C LEU A 535 3.03 -11.70 -22.69
N THR A 536 4.26 -11.45 -23.11
CA THR A 536 4.67 -10.11 -23.56
C THR A 536 4.43 -9.88 -25.05
N LEU A 537 4.43 -10.92 -25.87
CA LEU A 537 4.17 -10.82 -27.32
C LEU A 537 2.86 -10.08 -27.66
N PRO A 538 1.70 -10.39 -27.01
CA PRO A 538 0.47 -9.64 -27.25
C PRO A 538 0.61 -8.14 -26.98
N LEU A 539 1.45 -7.73 -26.02
CA LEU A 539 1.71 -6.32 -25.71
C LEU A 539 2.49 -5.62 -26.83
N PHE A 540 3.46 -6.30 -27.44
CA PHE A 540 4.20 -5.78 -28.58
C PHE A 540 3.32 -5.69 -29.83
N LEU A 541 2.40 -6.64 -30.04
CA LEU A 541 1.42 -6.61 -31.13
C LEU A 541 0.40 -5.46 -30.91
N ALA A 542 -0.06 -5.29 -29.67
CA ALA A 542 -0.98 -4.23 -29.27
C ALA A 542 -0.30 -2.88 -28.99
N ALA A 543 1.00 -2.71 -29.31
CA ALA A 543 1.75 -1.48 -29.01
C ALA A 543 1.08 -0.21 -29.58
N ARG A 544 0.39 -0.31 -30.73
CA ARG A 544 -0.39 0.80 -31.28
C ARG A 544 -1.53 1.23 -30.35
N TRP A 545 -2.20 0.29 -29.70
CA TRP A 545 -3.25 0.61 -28.73
C TRP A 545 -2.68 1.30 -27.50
N LEU A 546 -1.50 0.85 -27.04
CA LEU A 546 -0.78 1.49 -25.92
C LEU A 546 -0.34 2.92 -26.22
N ASP A 547 -0.09 3.27 -27.50
CA ASP A 547 0.23 4.65 -27.89
C ASP A 547 -1.04 5.53 -28.00
N ILE A 548 -2.19 4.95 -28.36
CA ILE A 548 -3.43 5.68 -28.62
C ILE A 548 -4.30 5.83 -27.36
N LEU A 549 -4.40 4.81 -26.51
CA LEU A 549 -5.28 4.82 -25.32
C LEU A 549 -5.04 6.00 -24.34
N PRO A 550 -3.79 6.49 -24.15
CA PRO A 550 -3.55 7.67 -23.30
C PRO A 550 -4.14 8.98 -23.83
N LEU A 551 -4.50 9.05 -25.13
CA LEU A 551 -5.11 10.23 -25.74
C LEU A 551 -6.59 10.44 -25.34
N GLY A 552 -7.14 9.49 -24.57
CA GLY A 552 -8.54 9.51 -24.15
C GLY A 552 -9.44 8.56 -24.94
N ALA A 553 -10.58 8.19 -24.32
CA ALA A 553 -11.47 7.17 -24.86
C ALA A 553 -12.13 7.59 -26.20
N ASP A 554 -12.47 8.87 -26.36
CA ASP A 554 -13.14 9.38 -27.56
C ASP A 554 -12.18 9.44 -28.74
N SER A 555 -10.96 9.93 -28.51
CA SER A 555 -9.89 9.93 -29.51
C SER A 555 -9.52 8.50 -29.94
N ALA A 556 -9.45 7.58 -29.00
CA ALA A 556 -9.12 6.18 -29.28
C ALA A 556 -10.21 5.49 -30.11
N ARG A 557 -11.50 5.77 -29.84
CA ARG A 557 -12.62 5.26 -30.67
C ARG A 557 -12.58 5.82 -32.10
N GLY A 558 -12.32 7.13 -32.23
CA GLY A 558 -12.18 7.77 -33.55
C GLY A 558 -11.03 7.18 -34.37
N LEU A 559 -9.99 6.65 -33.75
CA LEU A 559 -8.84 5.98 -34.38
C LEU A 559 -9.04 4.46 -34.56
N GLY A 560 -10.25 3.93 -34.30
CA GLY A 560 -10.62 2.53 -34.52
C GLY A 560 -10.15 1.56 -33.45
N VAL A 561 -9.75 2.03 -32.24
CA VAL A 561 -9.35 1.16 -31.13
C VAL A 561 -10.60 0.69 -30.38
N PRO A 562 -10.79 -0.63 -30.16
CA PRO A 562 -11.87 -1.16 -29.32
C PRO A 562 -11.55 -0.89 -27.85
N VAL A 563 -11.92 0.30 -27.35
CA VAL A 563 -11.46 0.81 -26.04
C VAL A 563 -11.74 -0.16 -24.88
N ALA A 564 -12.95 -0.74 -24.82
CA ALA A 564 -13.29 -1.65 -23.72
C ALA A 564 -12.55 -2.99 -23.84
N GLY A 565 -12.59 -3.64 -25.01
CA GLY A 565 -11.91 -4.91 -25.27
C GLY A 565 -10.39 -4.77 -25.22
N GLY A 566 -9.85 -3.68 -25.79
CA GLY A 566 -8.42 -3.39 -25.76
C GLY A 566 -7.90 -3.18 -24.33
N ARG A 567 -8.61 -2.39 -23.50
CA ARG A 567 -8.26 -2.24 -22.08
C ARG A 567 -8.36 -3.55 -21.33
N LEU A 568 -9.42 -4.33 -21.52
CA LEU A 568 -9.59 -5.62 -20.87
C LEU A 568 -8.41 -6.55 -21.20
N MET A 569 -8.10 -6.74 -22.49
CA MET A 569 -6.98 -7.60 -22.91
C MET A 569 -5.65 -7.14 -22.29
N LEU A 570 -5.33 -5.86 -22.36
CA LEU A 570 -4.09 -5.31 -21.82
C LEU A 570 -3.99 -5.47 -20.30
N VAL A 571 -5.10 -5.25 -19.57
CA VAL A 571 -5.14 -5.42 -18.11
C VAL A 571 -5.02 -6.89 -17.71
N VAL A 572 -5.67 -7.81 -18.43
CA VAL A 572 -5.56 -9.26 -18.18
C VAL A 572 -4.13 -9.72 -18.37
N VAL A 573 -3.48 -9.34 -19.49
CA VAL A 573 -2.07 -9.71 -19.72
C VAL A 573 -1.16 -9.12 -18.65
N SER A 574 -1.36 -7.85 -18.28
CA SER A 574 -0.61 -7.22 -17.18
C SER A 574 -0.80 -7.94 -15.86
N ALA A 575 -2.03 -8.35 -15.54
CA ALA A 575 -2.34 -9.08 -14.32
C ALA A 575 -1.70 -10.47 -14.30
N LEU A 576 -1.72 -11.19 -15.43
CA LEU A 576 -1.06 -12.50 -15.55
C LEU A 576 0.47 -12.40 -15.39
N LEU A 577 1.11 -11.38 -15.97
CA LEU A 577 2.52 -11.09 -15.78
C LEU A 577 2.84 -10.82 -14.29
N THR A 578 2.00 -10.03 -13.64
CA THR A 578 2.15 -9.71 -12.21
C THR A 578 1.92 -10.94 -11.32
N ALA A 579 0.90 -11.75 -11.64
CA ALA A 579 0.59 -12.98 -10.92
C ALA A 579 1.75 -13.98 -10.98
N LEU A 580 2.30 -14.19 -12.16
CA LEU A 580 3.41 -15.13 -12.36
C LEU A 580 4.68 -14.66 -11.64
N ALA A 581 5.00 -13.37 -11.74
CA ALA A 581 6.12 -12.80 -11.00
C ALA A 581 5.94 -12.95 -9.48
N ALA A 582 4.73 -12.62 -8.97
CA ALA A 582 4.42 -12.73 -7.54
C ALA A 582 4.37 -14.17 -7.04
N LEU A 583 3.97 -15.12 -7.88
CA LEU A 583 3.96 -16.54 -7.56
C LEU A 583 5.37 -17.07 -7.31
N ILE A 584 6.32 -16.69 -8.15
CA ILE A 584 7.68 -17.23 -8.13
C ILE A 584 8.57 -16.49 -7.13
N VAL A 585 8.49 -15.17 -7.07
CA VAL A 585 9.40 -14.33 -6.26
C VAL A 585 8.72 -13.70 -5.05
N GLY A 586 7.40 -13.75 -4.98
CA GLY A 586 6.59 -12.99 -4.03
C GLY A 586 6.19 -11.61 -4.57
N PRO A 587 5.35 -10.87 -3.82
CA PRO A 587 4.90 -9.54 -4.22
C PRO A 587 6.06 -8.55 -4.10
N LEU A 588 6.56 -8.07 -5.24
CA LEU A 588 7.64 -7.11 -5.31
C LEU A 588 7.09 -5.74 -5.71
N SER A 589 7.28 -4.77 -4.83
CA SER A 589 6.95 -3.38 -5.09
C SER A 589 8.07 -2.66 -5.82
N PHE A 590 7.74 -1.52 -6.46
CA PHE A 590 8.64 -0.60 -7.15
C PHE A 590 9.15 -0.99 -8.54
N VAL A 591 9.46 -2.24 -8.84
CA VAL A 591 10.04 -2.61 -10.14
C VAL A 591 9.11 -2.20 -11.29
N GLY A 592 7.82 -2.53 -11.15
CA GLY A 592 6.78 -2.17 -12.12
C GLY A 592 6.48 -0.67 -12.21
N LEU A 593 6.88 0.10 -11.21
CA LEU A 593 6.74 1.57 -11.21
C LEU A 593 7.97 2.25 -11.81
N ILE A 594 9.15 1.83 -11.37
CA ILE A 594 10.43 2.52 -11.63
C ILE A 594 10.96 2.22 -13.02
N ALA A 595 10.97 0.96 -13.43
CA ALA A 595 11.55 0.58 -14.71
C ALA A 595 10.88 1.28 -15.91
N PRO A 596 9.52 1.37 -15.99
CA PRO A 596 8.88 2.19 -17.02
C PRO A 596 9.21 3.67 -16.94
N HIS A 597 9.33 4.21 -15.73
CA HIS A 597 9.68 5.62 -15.54
C HIS A 597 11.10 5.94 -16.00
N LEU A 598 12.07 5.08 -15.65
CA LEU A 598 13.45 5.17 -16.13
C LEU A 598 13.53 5.09 -17.66
N ALA A 599 12.77 4.17 -18.26
CA ALA A 599 12.72 4.04 -19.71
C ALA A 599 12.20 5.34 -20.39
N ARG A 600 11.23 6.03 -19.79
CA ARG A 600 10.77 7.34 -20.28
C ARG A 600 11.84 8.41 -20.16
N LEU A 601 12.62 8.42 -19.08
CA LEU A 601 13.72 9.37 -18.89
C LEU A 601 14.85 9.16 -19.89
N LEU A 602 15.08 7.91 -20.32
CA LEU A 602 15.99 7.58 -21.42
C LEU A 602 15.44 8.01 -22.79
N GLY A 603 14.23 8.56 -22.84
CA GLY A 603 13.61 9.09 -24.06
C GLY A 603 12.82 8.06 -24.86
N PHE A 604 12.40 6.95 -24.25
CA PHE A 604 11.60 5.90 -24.89
C PHE A 604 10.11 6.23 -24.83
N TRP A 605 9.61 6.95 -25.83
CA TRP A 605 8.21 7.41 -25.87
C TRP A 605 7.26 6.48 -26.61
N ARG A 606 7.72 5.84 -27.71
CA ARG A 606 6.93 4.87 -28.46
C ARG A 606 6.74 3.58 -27.66
N ALA A 607 5.54 3.02 -27.64
CA ALA A 607 5.19 1.87 -26.81
C ALA A 607 6.11 0.67 -26.98
N ARG A 608 6.47 0.29 -28.20
CA ARG A 608 7.39 -0.84 -28.47
C ARG A 608 8.73 -0.67 -27.81
N ILE A 609 9.37 0.52 -28.00
CA ILE A 609 10.68 0.82 -27.45
C ILE A 609 10.61 1.01 -25.93
N HIS A 610 9.52 1.59 -25.44
CA HIS A 610 9.26 1.77 -24.02
C HIS A 610 9.10 0.42 -23.31
N LEU A 611 8.35 -0.53 -23.90
CA LEU A 611 8.21 -1.90 -23.38
C LEU A 611 9.58 -2.59 -23.30
N ALA A 612 10.31 -2.65 -24.42
CA ALA A 612 11.61 -3.32 -24.48
C ALA A 612 12.61 -2.71 -23.46
N GLY A 613 12.71 -1.37 -23.44
CA GLY A 613 13.62 -0.69 -22.51
C GLY A 613 13.22 -0.86 -21.04
N ALA A 614 11.93 -0.82 -20.73
CA ALA A 614 11.45 -1.05 -19.37
C ALA A 614 11.69 -2.49 -18.92
N MET A 615 11.46 -3.49 -19.77
CA MET A 615 11.72 -4.90 -19.48
C MET A 615 13.19 -5.15 -19.16
N LEU A 616 14.11 -4.59 -19.95
CA LEU A 616 15.55 -4.70 -19.70
C LEU A 616 15.96 -4.00 -18.39
N LEU A 617 15.43 -2.81 -18.13
CA LEU A 617 15.68 -2.11 -16.86
C LEU A 617 15.13 -2.87 -15.66
N GLY A 618 13.95 -3.48 -15.77
CA GLY A 618 13.38 -4.32 -14.72
C GLY A 618 14.20 -5.57 -14.48
N ALA A 619 14.64 -6.25 -15.54
CA ALA A 619 15.52 -7.41 -15.46
C ALA A 619 16.87 -7.04 -14.80
N LEU A 620 17.49 -5.95 -15.23
CA LEU A 620 18.74 -5.44 -14.66
C LEU A 620 18.60 -5.12 -13.17
N LEU A 621 17.55 -4.38 -12.80
CA LEU A 621 17.29 -3.98 -11.42
C LEU A 621 17.09 -5.19 -10.52
N MET A 622 16.32 -6.18 -10.95
CA MET A 622 16.06 -7.39 -10.17
C MET A 622 17.27 -8.31 -10.07
N THR A 623 18.06 -8.44 -11.15
CA THR A 623 19.30 -9.21 -11.12
C THR A 623 20.33 -8.62 -10.14
N ILE A 624 20.46 -7.28 -10.12
CA ILE A 624 21.35 -6.59 -9.16
C ILE A 624 20.79 -6.73 -7.73
N SER A 625 19.46 -6.62 -7.54
CA SER A 625 18.82 -6.79 -6.24
C SER A 625 19.00 -8.21 -5.68
N ASP A 626 18.89 -9.24 -6.53
CA ASP A 626 19.16 -10.63 -6.14
C ASP A 626 20.63 -10.83 -5.74
N TRP A 627 21.56 -10.29 -6.52
CA TRP A 627 22.97 -10.38 -6.19
C TRP A 627 23.29 -9.68 -4.86
N LEU A 628 22.78 -8.46 -4.64
CA LEU A 628 22.95 -7.73 -3.39
C LEU A 628 22.31 -8.46 -2.19
N SER A 629 21.15 -9.11 -2.39
CA SER A 629 20.47 -9.86 -1.33
C SER A 629 21.31 -10.99 -0.77
N ARG A 630 22.13 -11.62 -1.61
CA ARG A 630 23.06 -12.70 -1.24
C ARG A 630 24.37 -12.21 -0.64
N MET A 631 24.82 -11.00 -1.03
CA MET A 631 26.16 -10.50 -0.70
C MET A 631 26.18 -9.61 0.54
N ALA A 632 25.11 -8.83 0.79
CA ALA A 632 25.12 -7.76 1.77
C ALA A 632 25.31 -8.24 3.21
N ALA A 633 24.67 -9.33 3.60
CA ALA A 633 24.69 -9.85 4.97
C ALA A 633 25.15 -11.31 5.07
N PHE A 634 26.03 -11.77 4.16
CA PHE A 634 26.55 -13.14 4.19
C PHE A 634 26.99 -13.57 5.60
N PRO A 635 26.62 -14.76 6.11
CA PRO A 635 25.96 -15.87 5.41
C PRO A 635 24.42 -15.78 5.31
N TYR A 636 23.81 -14.76 5.90
CA TYR A 636 22.36 -14.58 5.86
C TYR A 636 21.92 -13.94 4.54
N GLU A 637 20.80 -14.41 4.03
CA GLU A 637 20.17 -13.84 2.84
C GLU A 637 19.12 -12.79 3.25
N LEU A 638 19.25 -11.57 2.70
CA LEU A 638 18.25 -10.53 2.87
C LEU A 638 17.17 -10.61 1.77
N PRO A 639 15.94 -10.14 2.02
CA PRO A 639 14.90 -10.14 1.01
C PRO A 639 15.29 -9.32 -0.23
N VAL A 640 15.01 -9.86 -1.43
CA VAL A 640 15.27 -9.17 -2.70
C VAL A 640 14.44 -7.88 -2.81
N GLY A 641 13.22 -7.90 -2.27
CA GLY A 641 12.34 -6.73 -2.22
C GLY A 641 12.94 -5.54 -1.49
N LEU A 642 13.79 -5.76 -0.47
CA LEU A 642 14.54 -4.72 0.21
C LEU A 642 15.43 -3.94 -0.77
N PHE A 643 16.26 -4.66 -1.54
CA PHE A 643 17.20 -4.01 -2.46
C PHE A 643 16.49 -3.36 -3.64
N ALA A 644 15.42 -3.98 -4.16
CA ALA A 644 14.57 -3.34 -5.16
C ALA A 644 13.99 -2.01 -4.65
N SER A 645 13.55 -1.97 -3.38
CA SER A 645 13.02 -0.76 -2.72
C SER A 645 14.12 0.27 -2.45
N LEU A 646 15.30 -0.17 -1.99
CA LEU A 646 16.44 0.72 -1.70
C LEU A 646 17.03 1.34 -2.96
N LEU A 647 17.04 0.62 -4.07
CA LEU A 647 17.47 1.16 -5.35
C LEU A 647 16.41 2.09 -5.95
N GLY A 648 15.15 1.73 -5.80
CA GLY A 648 14.05 2.44 -6.41
C GLY A 648 13.53 3.64 -5.64
N GLY A 649 13.38 3.52 -4.33
CA GLY A 649 12.82 4.56 -3.47
C GLY A 649 13.60 5.87 -3.51
N PRO A 650 14.91 5.87 -3.19
CA PRO A 650 15.74 7.09 -3.23
C PRO A 650 15.81 7.73 -4.61
N TYR A 651 15.79 6.93 -5.67
CA TYR A 651 15.78 7.44 -7.03
C TYR A 651 14.49 8.24 -7.34
N LEU A 652 13.32 7.72 -6.98
CA LEU A 652 12.06 8.44 -7.15
C LEU A 652 11.98 9.68 -6.26
N VAL A 653 12.50 9.59 -5.03
CA VAL A 653 12.68 10.73 -4.13
C VAL A 653 13.54 11.82 -4.76
N TYR A 654 14.69 11.45 -5.33
CA TYR A 654 15.57 12.37 -6.05
C TYR A 654 14.85 13.07 -7.22
N LEU A 655 14.07 12.31 -8.00
CA LEU A 655 13.27 12.87 -9.10
C LEU A 655 12.21 13.84 -8.62
N LEU A 656 11.55 13.53 -7.50
CA LEU A 656 10.59 14.42 -6.86
C LEU A 656 11.28 15.70 -6.34
N ALA A 657 12.47 15.58 -5.77
CA ALA A 657 13.22 16.71 -5.24
C ALA A 657 13.78 17.64 -6.36
N LYS A 658 14.22 17.07 -7.49
CA LYS A 658 14.88 17.84 -8.56
C LYS A 658 13.92 18.77 -9.33
N GLY A 659 12.59 18.56 -9.24
CA GLY A 659 11.58 19.39 -9.90
C GLY A 659 11.75 19.47 -11.43
N VAL A 660 10.67 19.65 -12.17
CA VAL A 660 10.76 20.14 -13.56
C VAL A 660 11.30 21.57 -13.47
N PRO A 661 12.36 21.96 -14.21
CA PRO A 661 12.86 23.33 -14.20
C PRO A 661 11.70 24.30 -14.47
N ARG A 662 11.44 25.23 -13.56
CA ARG A 662 10.60 26.40 -13.84
C ARG A 662 11.35 27.17 -14.92
N GLN A 663 10.77 27.25 -16.11
CA GLN A 663 11.08 28.37 -17.00
C GLN A 663 10.48 29.61 -16.35
N GLY A 664 11.35 30.55 -15.98
CA GLY A 664 11.01 31.88 -15.48
C GLY A 664 10.27 32.71 -16.52
#